data_e0f8196fd863e069b06dff7557570ce8
#
_entry.id   e0f8196fd863e069b06dff7557570ce8
#
_cell.length_a   1.000
_cell.length_b   1.000
_cell.length_c   1.000
_cell.angle_alpha   90.00
_cell.angle_beta   90.00
_cell.angle_gamma   90.00
#
_symmetry.space_group_name_H-M   'P 1'
#
loop_
_entity.id
_entity.type
_entity.pdbx_description
1 polymer ?
#
loop_
_entity_poly.entity_id
_entity_poly.type
_entity_poly.pdbx_seq_one_letter_code
_entity_poly.pdbx_strand_id
1 'polypeptide(L)'
;LKDVATVSDGFEDTDQALRFDGEPAAIIRVSRVGDQDILKITAEVNRYLETAPGGLPEGVTLTVWNDNSRLLRDRLSTLLDSARQGFLMVLILLALFLRPRLAFWVSIGVPVAFLGALYLTNYLGLSIDGISLFGFILVLGIMVDDAIVVGENVFAEQRKSRTLLEGAVLGTQKISVPVIFGVLTTICAFVPMLQGVGTSGQIGAVIATVVICCLIFSLIESQLILPAHLGHQDVKTEAGEIYLLMVPVVGILLLEFAWDVSSYIGLAVGMVSLMTLLHAFSLSQGVATRLVRSQERFSERVEVFINSHFRRLVAQAVSARYTTLAFAFAFFLSGVGVVLSGRLPFSFFPPLASDQAIAQLTMPLGTSAAVTADAVLYLEQSAEALAEELSEQFPDAPPVTHILSAVGNQPSSRGGAGPSGPGGGSSGGGHLGEVTLQLTPSQARTLDTRTIANLWRDQAGSIPGAVELKFNSSLFTVGNAIDIQLSGENVGELREIAAALRLKLSSYPGVIDITDSFRSGKQELKLSMKPEGDAAGLSLAQLAIQVRQAFYGEEAQRIQRGRDDVRVMVRYTDSERRSVGALDRMRVRTPAGSEIPFTTVAEAELGRGYASINRTDARRVVNVTADVDRSVITAEEVLSDLSGGYLNDLLNDHPRVALSLEGEQRQSGEYLVSLVFPFLIALFVIYALLAIPLHSYTQPLMIMSVIPFAYVGAIWGHQIMKQFDLVAGLAMMSILGMIAAAGVVVNSSLILTYTVNRLVSEGESLDNAVVNAAVTRCRPIILTSLTTFVGLMPLMFNTSVQAQFLVPMAVSLAFGVTFATVITLLVVPAIYRVFEDIGGLIAGPRSPAVATESSV
;
A
#
# COMPACT_ATOMS: atom_id res chain seq x y z
N LEU A 1 28.10 25.77 -52.31
CA LEU A 1 26.87 25.34 -51.63
C LEU A 1 25.81 26.44 -51.66
N LYS A 2 26.14 27.69 -51.38
CA LYS A 2 25.17 28.80 -51.33
C LYS A 2 24.32 28.96 -52.58
N ASP A 3 24.78 28.50 -53.74
CA ASP A 3 24.05 28.64 -55.01
C ASP A 3 22.96 27.52 -55.19
N VAL A 4 23.06 26.42 -54.41
CA VAL A 4 22.22 25.24 -54.58
C VAL A 4 21.53 24.78 -53.28
N ALA A 5 21.95 25.31 -52.13
CA ALA A 5 21.40 24.91 -50.84
C ALA A 5 21.49 26.03 -49.81
N THR A 6 20.53 26.04 -48.89
CA THR A 6 20.60 26.83 -47.66
C THR A 6 21.18 25.92 -46.58
N VAL A 7 22.28 26.36 -45.96
CA VAL A 7 22.92 25.67 -44.84
C VAL A 7 22.50 26.33 -43.53
N SER A 8 21.90 25.53 -42.63
CA SER A 8 21.54 25.96 -41.28
C SER A 8 22.32 25.11 -40.29
N ASP A 9 23.03 25.73 -39.34
CA ASP A 9 23.67 25.05 -38.19
C ASP A 9 22.78 25.29 -36.95
N GLY A 10 22.28 24.27 -36.36
CA GLY A 10 21.31 24.37 -35.24
C GLY A 10 21.10 23.04 -34.57
N PHE A 11 20.13 22.99 -33.70
CA PHE A 11 19.70 21.75 -33.04
C PHE A 11 18.74 20.97 -33.92
N GLU A 12 18.58 19.65 -33.61
CA GLU A 12 17.59 18.82 -34.27
C GLU A 12 16.18 19.40 -34.07
N ASP A 13 15.41 19.50 -35.17
CA ASP A 13 14.01 19.93 -35.11
C ASP A 13 13.21 18.88 -34.34
N THR A 14 12.80 19.20 -33.13
CA THR A 14 11.92 18.34 -32.31
C THR A 14 10.59 19.03 -32.13
N ASP A 15 9.52 18.21 -32.13
CA ASP A 15 8.17 18.68 -31.81
C ASP A 15 7.97 18.92 -30.29
N GLN A 16 9.07 18.91 -29.50
CA GLN A 16 9.01 18.98 -28.03
C GLN A 16 9.26 20.40 -27.55
N ALA A 17 8.35 20.90 -26.74
CA ALA A 17 8.48 22.16 -26.02
C ALA A 17 8.01 22.01 -24.58
N LEU A 18 8.66 22.68 -23.66
CA LEU A 18 8.31 22.73 -22.25
C LEU A 18 8.19 24.18 -21.79
N ARG A 19 7.19 24.45 -20.96
CA ARG A 19 7.02 25.73 -20.29
C ARG A 19 6.80 25.46 -18.79
N PHE A 20 7.39 26.30 -17.97
CA PHE A 20 7.27 26.28 -16.52
C PHE A 20 6.84 27.65 -16.04
N ASP A 21 5.68 27.72 -15.38
CA ASP A 21 5.03 28.98 -14.98
C ASP A 21 4.94 30.00 -16.14
N GLY A 22 4.54 29.52 -17.32
CA GLY A 22 4.40 30.34 -18.52
C GLY A 22 5.69 30.64 -19.30
N GLU A 23 6.89 30.35 -18.76
CA GLU A 23 8.18 30.63 -19.39
C GLU A 23 8.81 29.36 -20.01
N PRO A 24 9.57 29.50 -21.13
CA PRO A 24 10.28 28.37 -21.71
C PRO A 24 11.23 27.72 -20.74
N ALA A 25 11.21 26.39 -20.65
CA ALA A 25 11.97 25.63 -19.67
C ALA A 25 12.66 24.40 -20.24
N ALA A 26 13.70 23.93 -19.55
CA ALA A 26 14.34 22.62 -19.77
C ALA A 26 14.41 21.86 -18.47
N ILE A 27 14.05 20.56 -18.50
CA ILE A 27 14.10 19.68 -17.32
C ILE A 27 15.39 18.89 -17.32
N ILE A 28 16.15 19.02 -16.22
CA ILE A 28 17.30 18.17 -15.93
C ILE A 28 16.85 17.11 -14.92
N ARG A 29 16.87 15.85 -15.34
CA ARG A 29 16.51 14.73 -14.49
C ARG A 29 17.77 14.10 -13.88
N VAL A 30 17.83 14.10 -12.56
CA VAL A 30 18.85 13.38 -11.79
C VAL A 30 18.25 12.07 -11.29
N SER A 31 18.81 10.95 -11.70
CA SER A 31 18.28 9.63 -11.38
C SER A 31 19.29 8.79 -10.61
N ARG A 32 18.80 7.99 -9.69
CA ARG A 32 19.57 6.98 -8.97
C ARG A 32 19.90 5.79 -9.90
N VAL A 33 21.11 5.27 -9.82
CA VAL A 33 21.55 4.06 -10.53
C VAL A 33 22.08 3.02 -9.52
N GLY A 34 21.60 1.80 -9.61
CA GLY A 34 22.01 0.70 -8.71
C GLY A 34 21.71 1.00 -7.23
N ASP A 35 22.71 0.80 -6.37
CA ASP A 35 22.58 0.91 -4.91
C ASP A 35 22.83 2.34 -4.36
N GLN A 36 22.79 3.35 -5.22
CA GLN A 36 23.01 4.73 -4.78
C GLN A 36 21.90 5.20 -3.84
N ASP A 37 22.28 5.98 -2.82
CA ASP A 37 21.37 6.55 -1.85
C ASP A 37 20.74 7.84 -2.38
N ILE A 38 19.41 7.84 -2.55
CA ILE A 38 18.65 8.99 -3.07
C ILE A 38 18.79 10.23 -2.17
N LEU A 39 18.90 10.06 -0.83
CA LEU A 39 19.03 11.18 0.10
C LEU A 39 20.38 11.87 -0.05
N LYS A 40 21.46 11.09 -0.29
CA LYS A 40 22.80 11.66 -0.57
C LYS A 40 22.83 12.39 -1.90
N ILE A 41 22.24 11.78 -2.96
CA ILE A 41 22.15 12.42 -4.27
C ILE A 41 21.42 13.75 -4.15
N THR A 42 20.27 13.80 -3.48
CA THR A 42 19.50 15.04 -3.30
C THR A 42 20.26 16.09 -2.48
N ALA A 43 20.99 15.64 -1.44
CA ALA A 43 21.82 16.57 -0.66
C ALA A 43 22.91 17.23 -1.53
N GLU A 44 23.56 16.46 -2.44
CA GLU A 44 24.55 17.01 -3.37
C GLU A 44 23.91 17.93 -4.41
N VAL A 45 22.71 17.58 -4.93
CA VAL A 45 21.97 18.45 -5.86
C VAL A 45 21.61 19.77 -5.17
N ASN A 46 21.07 19.72 -3.94
CA ASN A 46 20.72 20.94 -3.21
C ASN A 46 21.95 21.80 -2.91
N ARG A 47 23.10 21.21 -2.54
CA ARG A 47 24.36 21.93 -2.37
C ARG A 47 24.81 22.61 -3.67
N TYR A 48 24.66 21.92 -4.82
CA TYR A 48 24.95 22.49 -6.12
C TYR A 48 24.04 23.70 -6.42
N LEU A 49 22.74 23.56 -6.15
CA LEU A 49 21.76 24.64 -6.36
C LEU A 49 22.06 25.89 -5.53
N GLU A 50 22.63 25.76 -4.34
CA GLU A 50 23.07 26.89 -3.51
C GLU A 50 24.27 27.64 -4.14
N THR A 51 25.13 26.92 -4.86
CA THR A 51 26.36 27.50 -5.44
C THR A 51 26.22 27.89 -6.93
N ALA A 52 25.30 27.27 -7.65
CA ALA A 52 25.09 27.46 -9.08
C ALA A 52 24.64 28.86 -9.53
N PRO A 53 23.81 29.62 -8.78
CA PRO A 53 23.32 30.94 -9.25
C PRO A 53 24.44 31.93 -9.67
N GLY A 54 25.62 31.86 -9.07
CA GLY A 54 26.76 32.69 -9.42
C GLY A 54 27.40 32.38 -10.77
N GLY A 55 27.06 31.29 -11.44
CA GLY A 55 27.62 30.86 -12.72
C GLY A 55 26.61 30.80 -13.87
N LEU A 56 25.35 31.17 -13.64
CA LEU A 56 24.31 31.09 -14.65
C LEU A 56 24.25 32.38 -15.50
N PRO A 57 23.87 32.30 -16.79
CA PRO A 57 23.56 33.46 -17.61
C PRO A 57 22.42 34.29 -17.00
N GLU A 58 22.43 35.61 -17.28
CA GLU A 58 21.33 36.49 -16.86
C GLU A 58 19.99 36.01 -17.43
N GLY A 59 18.95 35.95 -16.59
CA GLY A 59 17.60 35.50 -16.96
C GLY A 59 17.37 33.98 -16.85
N VAL A 60 18.39 33.19 -16.47
CA VAL A 60 18.23 31.76 -16.23
C VAL A 60 18.11 31.48 -14.73
N THR A 61 17.02 30.81 -14.32
CA THR A 61 16.79 30.40 -12.95
C THR A 61 16.74 28.86 -12.85
N LEU A 62 17.17 28.30 -11.70
CA LEU A 62 17.05 26.90 -11.39
C LEU A 62 15.99 26.72 -10.31
N THR A 63 14.98 25.92 -10.61
CA THR A 63 13.91 25.59 -9.67
C THR A 63 13.83 24.08 -9.49
N VAL A 64 13.63 23.63 -8.24
CA VAL A 64 13.43 22.20 -7.96
C VAL A 64 12.02 21.81 -8.36
N TRP A 65 11.93 20.84 -9.25
CA TRP A 65 10.69 20.25 -9.71
C TRP A 65 10.66 18.75 -9.34
N ASN A 66 9.58 18.30 -8.70
CA ASN A 66 9.32 16.88 -8.39
C ASN A 66 10.45 16.17 -7.62
N ASP A 67 10.75 16.64 -6.39
CA ASP A 67 11.71 15.99 -5.49
C ASP A 67 11.11 14.75 -4.81
N ASN A 68 11.36 13.58 -5.40
CA ASN A 68 10.91 12.30 -4.82
C ASN A 68 11.58 11.95 -3.48
N SER A 69 12.73 12.58 -3.15
CA SER A 69 13.38 12.35 -1.85
C SER A 69 12.60 12.96 -0.70
N ARG A 70 11.83 14.03 -0.95
CA ARG A 70 10.91 14.64 0.01
C ARG A 70 9.84 13.64 0.43
N LEU A 71 9.23 12.96 -0.55
CA LEU A 71 8.24 11.91 -0.29
C LEU A 71 8.81 10.78 0.59
N LEU A 72 10.08 10.38 0.35
CA LEU A 72 10.75 9.36 1.16
C LEU A 72 11.02 9.87 2.58
N ARG A 73 11.52 11.09 2.75
CA ARG A 73 11.76 11.71 4.07
C ARG A 73 10.47 11.85 4.87
N ASP A 74 9.42 12.35 4.23
CA ASP A 74 8.11 12.54 4.88
C ASP A 74 7.49 11.20 5.29
N ARG A 75 7.64 10.15 4.46
CA ARG A 75 7.22 8.78 4.81
C ARG A 75 7.98 8.25 6.01
N LEU A 76 9.29 8.37 5.98
CA LEU A 76 10.15 7.85 7.04
C LEU A 76 9.87 8.55 8.37
N SER A 77 9.80 9.90 8.36
CA SER A 77 9.48 10.68 9.58
C SER A 77 8.10 10.34 10.12
N THR A 78 7.07 10.33 9.29
CA THR A 78 5.68 10.01 9.68
C THR A 78 5.55 8.61 10.30
N LEU A 79 6.22 7.62 9.72
CA LEU A 79 6.19 6.25 10.23
C LEU A 79 7.01 6.11 11.53
N LEU A 80 8.18 6.76 11.62
CA LEU A 80 8.97 6.79 12.85
C LEU A 80 8.24 7.50 13.99
N ASP A 81 7.55 8.61 13.69
CA ASP A 81 6.72 9.31 14.68
C ASP A 81 5.56 8.45 15.16
N SER A 82 4.89 7.75 14.25
CA SER A 82 3.82 6.81 14.61
C SER A 82 4.34 5.63 15.44
N ALA A 83 5.52 5.09 15.12
CA ALA A 83 6.16 4.03 15.88
C ALA A 83 6.55 4.50 17.27
N ARG A 84 7.14 5.69 17.39
CA ARG A 84 7.54 6.31 18.67
C ARG A 84 6.32 6.57 19.55
N GLN A 85 5.27 7.19 18.99
CA GLN A 85 4.03 7.46 19.72
C GLN A 85 3.34 6.16 20.16
N GLY A 86 3.26 5.16 19.26
CA GLY A 86 2.71 3.85 19.57
C GLY A 86 3.47 3.15 20.68
N PHE A 87 4.81 3.14 20.61
CA PHE A 87 5.66 2.57 21.66
C PHE A 87 5.47 3.27 23.00
N LEU A 88 5.43 4.61 23.00
CA LEU A 88 5.19 5.39 24.21
C LEU A 88 3.82 5.10 24.84
N MET A 89 2.78 5.00 24.02
CA MET A 89 1.43 4.65 24.48
C MET A 89 1.38 3.23 25.07
N VAL A 90 2.03 2.26 24.44
CA VAL A 90 2.16 0.88 24.95
C VAL A 90 2.90 0.89 26.28
N LEU A 91 4.02 1.63 26.39
CA LEU A 91 4.77 1.77 27.63
C LEU A 91 3.92 2.33 28.77
N ILE A 92 3.16 3.41 28.52
CA ILE A 92 2.25 4.01 29.50
C ILE A 92 1.19 2.99 29.93
N LEU A 93 0.63 2.25 28.98
CA LEU A 93 -0.37 1.23 29.27
C LEU A 93 0.21 0.09 30.12
N LEU A 94 1.39 -0.41 29.76
CA LEU A 94 2.09 -1.42 30.54
C LEU A 94 2.38 -0.94 31.96
N ALA A 95 2.84 0.30 32.11
CA ALA A 95 3.10 0.92 33.42
C ALA A 95 1.84 1.04 34.29
N LEU A 96 0.67 1.25 33.65
CA LEU A 96 -0.61 1.36 34.36
C LEU A 96 -1.12 0.00 34.87
N PHE A 97 -0.98 -1.04 34.02
CA PHE A 97 -1.53 -2.36 34.33
C PHE A 97 -0.54 -3.31 35.00
N LEU A 98 0.75 -3.23 34.65
CA LEU A 98 1.79 -4.11 35.21
C LEU A 98 2.57 -3.40 36.32
N ARG A 99 3.26 -4.18 37.13
CA ARG A 99 4.21 -3.60 38.07
C ARG A 99 5.38 -2.94 37.33
N PRO A 100 5.92 -1.82 37.83
CA PRO A 100 6.94 -1.05 37.12
C PRO A 100 8.13 -1.88 36.67
N ARG A 101 8.59 -2.81 37.48
CA ARG A 101 9.70 -3.72 37.14
C ARG A 101 9.39 -4.61 35.93
N LEU A 102 8.19 -5.20 35.90
CA LEU A 102 7.77 -6.04 34.77
C LEU A 102 7.55 -5.20 33.52
N ALA A 103 6.89 -4.05 33.65
CA ALA A 103 6.68 -3.11 32.53
C ALA A 103 8.00 -2.66 31.90
N PHE A 104 9.03 -2.37 32.72
CA PHE A 104 10.36 -1.99 32.24
C PHE A 104 11.03 -3.09 31.39
N TRP A 105 11.11 -4.32 31.93
CA TRP A 105 11.79 -5.41 31.22
C TRP A 105 11.04 -5.83 29.94
N VAL A 106 9.71 -5.87 29.97
CA VAL A 106 8.89 -6.11 28.78
C VAL A 106 9.11 -5.01 27.74
N SER A 107 9.21 -3.73 28.18
CA SER A 107 9.44 -2.62 27.25
C SER A 107 10.83 -2.63 26.62
N ILE A 108 11.87 -3.07 27.34
CA ILE A 108 13.23 -3.23 26.77
C ILE A 108 13.30 -4.41 25.80
N GLY A 109 12.50 -5.44 26.00
CA GLY A 109 12.41 -6.58 25.08
C GLY A 109 12.05 -6.16 23.65
N VAL A 110 11.20 -5.14 23.50
CA VAL A 110 10.77 -4.62 22.17
C VAL A 110 11.95 -4.13 21.32
N PRO A 111 12.76 -3.18 21.76
CA PRO A 111 13.95 -2.77 21.00
C PRO A 111 14.94 -3.91 20.73
N VAL A 112 15.13 -4.83 21.69
CA VAL A 112 16.02 -5.98 21.51
C VAL A 112 15.55 -6.89 20.40
N ALA A 113 14.25 -7.22 20.36
CA ALA A 113 13.67 -8.02 19.29
C ALA A 113 13.70 -7.30 17.94
N PHE A 114 13.48 -5.98 17.92
CA PHE A 114 13.60 -5.18 16.68
C PHE A 114 15.03 -5.18 16.14
N LEU A 115 16.05 -5.00 16.98
CA LEU A 115 17.45 -5.05 16.55
C LEU A 115 17.81 -6.44 16.02
N GLY A 116 17.32 -7.50 16.67
CA GLY A 116 17.49 -8.88 16.18
C GLY A 116 16.82 -9.10 14.82
N ALA A 117 15.59 -8.59 14.67
CA ALA A 117 14.87 -8.67 13.40
C ALA A 117 15.56 -7.86 12.28
N LEU A 118 16.06 -6.65 12.57
CA LEU A 118 16.85 -5.85 11.63
C LEU A 118 18.11 -6.57 11.17
N TYR A 119 18.80 -7.28 12.06
CA TYR A 119 19.94 -8.11 11.70
C TYR A 119 19.55 -9.23 10.74
N LEU A 120 18.46 -9.92 11.02
CA LEU A 120 17.98 -11.05 10.21
C LEU A 120 17.44 -10.58 8.85
N THR A 121 16.69 -9.50 8.81
CA THR A 121 16.14 -8.92 7.56
C THR A 121 17.27 -8.45 6.64
N ASN A 122 18.33 -7.85 7.18
CA ASN A 122 19.53 -7.49 6.41
C ASN A 122 20.21 -8.74 5.81
N TYR A 123 20.31 -9.82 6.57
CA TYR A 123 20.88 -11.09 6.07
C TYR A 123 20.00 -11.70 4.96
N LEU A 124 18.68 -11.51 5.01
CA LEU A 124 17.73 -11.94 3.98
C LEU A 124 17.70 -11.00 2.75
N GLY A 125 18.49 -9.93 2.74
CA GLY A 125 18.56 -8.98 1.63
C GLY A 125 17.38 -8.01 1.54
N LEU A 126 16.62 -7.83 2.62
CA LEU A 126 15.55 -6.83 2.69
C LEU A 126 16.11 -5.44 2.99
N SER A 127 15.64 -4.45 2.23
CA SER A 127 15.93 -3.04 2.49
C SER A 127 15.00 -2.46 3.57
N ILE A 128 15.48 -1.43 4.25
CA ILE A 128 14.62 -0.61 5.13
C ILE A 128 13.90 0.42 4.24
N ASP A 129 12.63 0.23 4.06
CA ASP A 129 11.74 1.08 3.29
C ASP A 129 10.42 1.35 4.05
N GLY A 130 9.50 2.12 3.46
CA GLY A 130 8.22 2.43 4.09
C GLY A 130 7.38 1.19 4.40
N ILE A 131 7.48 0.12 3.61
CA ILE A 131 6.68 -1.11 3.79
C ILE A 131 7.28 -1.96 4.91
N SER A 132 8.61 -2.12 4.94
CA SER A 132 9.30 -2.85 5.99
C SER A 132 9.15 -2.16 7.36
N LEU A 133 9.26 -0.81 7.40
CA LEU A 133 9.03 -0.03 8.60
C LEU A 133 7.60 -0.17 9.13
N PHE A 134 6.62 -0.22 8.22
CA PHE A 134 5.23 -0.51 8.61
C PHE A 134 5.10 -1.91 9.24
N GLY A 135 5.80 -2.91 8.72
CA GLY A 135 5.85 -4.25 9.33
C GLY A 135 6.32 -4.19 10.80
N PHE A 136 7.33 -3.36 11.11
CA PHE A 136 7.77 -3.12 12.50
C PHE A 136 6.70 -2.46 13.36
N ILE A 137 5.97 -1.47 12.83
CA ILE A 137 4.87 -0.81 13.56
C ILE A 137 3.73 -1.80 13.83
N LEU A 138 3.35 -2.59 12.84
CA LEU A 138 2.29 -3.58 12.95
C LEU A 138 2.57 -4.60 14.05
N VAL A 139 3.81 -5.08 14.13
CA VAL A 139 4.19 -6.13 15.07
C VAL A 139 4.41 -5.62 16.49
N LEU A 140 4.59 -4.29 16.66
CA LEU A 140 4.86 -3.67 17.97
C LEU A 140 3.82 -4.07 19.04
N GLY A 141 2.53 -4.05 18.68
CA GLY A 141 1.46 -4.46 19.58
C GLY A 141 1.40 -5.97 19.82
N ILE A 142 1.73 -6.77 18.81
CA ILE A 142 1.65 -8.23 18.86
C ILE A 142 2.81 -8.82 19.68
N MET A 143 4.00 -8.24 19.53
CA MET A 143 5.24 -8.76 20.11
C MET A 143 5.27 -8.69 21.63
N VAL A 144 4.57 -7.72 22.21
CA VAL A 144 4.51 -7.52 23.67
C VAL A 144 3.67 -8.59 24.36
N ASP A 145 2.76 -9.25 23.63
CA ASP A 145 1.78 -10.20 24.17
C ASP A 145 2.44 -11.38 24.88
N ASP A 146 3.45 -11.98 24.28
CA ASP A 146 4.13 -13.15 24.84
C ASP A 146 4.92 -12.78 26.10
N ALA A 147 5.58 -11.63 26.08
CA ALA A 147 6.33 -11.12 27.21
C ALA A 147 5.41 -10.78 28.41
N ILE A 148 4.20 -10.25 28.15
CA ILE A 148 3.19 -9.98 29.19
C ILE A 148 2.77 -11.28 29.86
N VAL A 149 2.40 -12.30 29.06
CA VAL A 149 1.87 -13.58 29.56
C VAL A 149 2.95 -14.32 30.36
N VAL A 150 4.18 -14.38 29.86
CA VAL A 150 5.30 -15.01 30.57
C VAL A 150 5.63 -14.25 31.85
N GLY A 151 5.75 -12.92 31.77
CA GLY A 151 6.11 -12.07 32.89
C GLY A 151 5.08 -12.09 34.02
N GLU A 152 3.78 -12.06 33.72
CA GLU A 152 2.73 -12.20 34.74
C GLU A 152 2.76 -13.56 35.42
N ASN A 153 3.00 -14.64 34.66
CA ASN A 153 3.08 -15.97 35.24
C ASN A 153 4.34 -16.17 36.11
N VAL A 154 5.48 -15.67 35.65
CA VAL A 154 6.73 -15.61 36.44
C VAL A 154 6.47 -14.91 37.78
N PHE A 155 5.83 -13.74 37.70
CA PHE A 155 5.53 -12.96 38.89
C PHE A 155 4.55 -13.66 39.86
N ALA A 156 3.55 -14.36 39.33
CA ALA A 156 2.60 -15.14 40.14
C ALA A 156 3.30 -16.32 40.86
N GLU A 157 4.26 -16.97 40.21
CA GLU A 157 5.03 -18.07 40.82
C GLU A 157 6.14 -17.56 41.78
N GLN A 158 6.76 -16.39 41.53
CA GLN A 158 7.71 -15.79 42.46
C GLN A 158 7.12 -15.52 43.84
N ARG A 159 5.83 -15.22 43.94
CA ARG A 159 5.11 -15.05 45.21
C ARG A 159 4.98 -16.33 46.03
N LYS A 160 5.08 -17.50 45.38
CA LYS A 160 4.93 -18.82 46.01
C LYS A 160 6.26 -19.54 46.19
N SER A 161 7.30 -19.12 45.48
CA SER A 161 8.62 -19.73 45.47
C SER A 161 9.53 -19.16 46.55
N ARG A 162 10.57 -19.95 46.94
CA ARG A 162 11.55 -19.53 47.95
C ARG A 162 12.55 -18.48 47.43
N THR A 163 12.83 -18.51 46.15
CA THR A 163 13.75 -17.56 45.50
C THR A 163 13.14 -16.98 44.23
N LEU A 164 13.58 -15.78 43.82
CA LEU A 164 13.11 -15.13 42.58
C LEU A 164 13.48 -15.96 41.34
N LEU A 165 14.66 -16.57 41.35
CA LEU A 165 15.12 -17.42 40.23
C LEU A 165 14.27 -18.68 40.10
N GLU A 166 13.99 -19.38 41.19
CA GLU A 166 13.11 -20.56 41.18
C GLU A 166 11.72 -20.22 40.65
N GLY A 167 11.14 -19.08 41.11
CA GLY A 167 9.85 -18.61 40.62
C GLY A 167 9.87 -18.22 39.14
N ALA A 168 10.98 -17.65 38.63
CA ALA A 168 11.14 -17.32 37.23
C ALA A 168 11.20 -18.59 36.36
N VAL A 169 11.97 -19.61 36.75
CA VAL A 169 12.08 -20.87 36.03
C VAL A 169 10.73 -21.61 36.02
N LEU A 170 10.11 -21.80 37.18
CA LEU A 170 8.83 -22.50 37.28
C LEU A 170 7.70 -21.76 36.56
N GLY A 171 7.67 -20.43 36.68
CA GLY A 171 6.68 -19.59 36.01
C GLY A 171 6.77 -19.68 34.48
N THR A 172 7.98 -19.67 33.93
CA THR A 172 8.19 -19.82 32.50
C THR A 172 7.85 -21.22 32.03
N GLN A 173 8.32 -22.28 32.70
CA GLN A 173 8.06 -23.67 32.31
C GLN A 173 6.56 -24.00 32.26
N LYS A 174 5.75 -23.47 33.16
CA LYS A 174 4.30 -23.72 33.21
C LYS A 174 3.54 -23.25 31.95
N ILE A 175 4.05 -22.25 31.26
CA ILE A 175 3.35 -21.66 30.10
C ILE A 175 4.19 -21.64 28.83
N SER A 176 5.42 -22.18 28.85
CA SER A 176 6.30 -22.18 27.67
C SER A 176 5.65 -22.90 26.48
N VAL A 177 5.00 -24.06 26.72
CA VAL A 177 4.34 -24.84 25.67
C VAL A 177 3.25 -24.02 24.96
N PRO A 178 2.19 -23.51 25.65
CA PRO A 178 1.17 -22.73 24.94
C PRO A 178 1.69 -21.43 24.33
N VAL A 179 2.70 -20.77 24.90
CA VAL A 179 3.29 -19.55 24.31
C VAL A 179 4.06 -19.89 23.03
N ILE A 180 4.94 -20.90 23.03
CA ILE A 180 5.69 -21.32 21.84
C ILE A 180 4.72 -21.69 20.70
N PHE A 181 3.72 -22.54 20.97
CA PHE A 181 2.74 -22.93 19.95
C PHE A 181 1.87 -21.76 19.51
N GLY A 182 1.53 -20.82 20.42
CA GLY A 182 0.83 -19.58 20.09
C GLY A 182 1.60 -18.70 19.10
N VAL A 183 2.90 -18.47 19.34
CA VAL A 183 3.76 -17.74 18.41
C VAL A 183 3.88 -18.45 17.07
N LEU A 184 4.06 -19.78 17.08
CA LEU A 184 4.13 -20.58 15.85
C LEU A 184 2.84 -20.50 15.03
N THR A 185 1.65 -20.49 15.69
CA THR A 185 0.37 -20.29 14.97
C THR A 185 0.27 -18.90 14.38
N THR A 186 0.79 -17.88 15.08
CA THR A 186 0.84 -16.50 14.54
C THR A 186 1.79 -16.41 13.35
N ILE A 187 3.00 -16.97 13.43
CA ILE A 187 3.93 -17.06 12.30
C ILE A 187 3.26 -17.77 11.11
N CYS A 188 2.61 -18.90 11.35
CA CYS A 188 1.94 -19.66 10.30
C CYS A 188 0.82 -18.86 9.60
N ALA A 189 0.11 -18.00 10.32
CA ALA A 189 -0.90 -17.12 9.74
C ALA A 189 -0.32 -16.08 8.77
N PHE A 190 0.95 -15.66 8.97
CA PHE A 190 1.62 -14.73 8.05
C PHE A 190 2.24 -15.41 6.82
N VAL A 191 2.48 -16.74 6.83
CA VAL A 191 3.09 -17.47 5.71
C VAL A 191 2.35 -17.31 4.37
N PRO A 192 0.99 -17.30 4.30
CA PRO A 192 0.28 -17.06 3.05
C PRO A 192 0.64 -15.76 2.37
N MET A 193 0.97 -14.71 3.12
CA MET A 193 1.34 -13.41 2.58
C MET A 193 2.70 -13.45 1.84
N LEU A 194 3.57 -14.44 2.13
CA LEU A 194 4.84 -14.64 1.43
C LEU A 194 4.67 -15.17 -0.01
N GLN A 195 3.50 -15.74 -0.34
CA GLN A 195 3.24 -16.41 -1.59
C GLN A 195 2.33 -15.62 -2.55
N GLY A 196 1.94 -14.41 -2.16
CA GLY A 196 1.13 -13.54 -2.99
C GLY A 196 1.82 -13.20 -4.32
N VAL A 197 1.05 -13.13 -5.42
CA VAL A 197 1.57 -12.79 -6.74
C VAL A 197 1.45 -11.30 -7.05
N GLY A 198 2.26 -10.83 -8.00
CA GLY A 198 2.26 -9.45 -8.45
C GLY A 198 2.82 -8.45 -7.41
N THR A 199 2.64 -7.16 -7.67
CA THR A 199 3.12 -6.07 -6.79
C THR A 199 2.51 -6.15 -5.39
N SER A 200 1.24 -6.50 -5.30
CA SER A 200 0.52 -6.68 -4.03
C SER A 200 1.09 -7.82 -3.19
N GLY A 201 1.48 -8.92 -3.84
CA GLY A 201 2.14 -10.05 -3.19
C GLY A 201 3.51 -9.66 -2.64
N GLN A 202 4.28 -8.87 -3.38
CA GLN A 202 5.58 -8.37 -2.91
C GLN A 202 5.43 -7.49 -1.65
N ILE A 203 4.45 -6.60 -1.61
CA ILE A 203 4.13 -5.79 -0.43
C ILE A 203 3.81 -6.69 0.78
N GLY A 204 2.92 -7.66 0.59
CA GLY A 204 2.56 -8.63 1.63
C GLY A 204 3.76 -9.44 2.12
N ALA A 205 4.62 -9.88 1.22
CA ALA A 205 5.82 -10.67 1.53
C ALA A 205 6.83 -9.89 2.39
N VAL A 206 7.07 -8.60 2.10
CA VAL A 206 7.96 -7.74 2.90
C VAL A 206 7.41 -7.60 4.32
N ILE A 207 6.12 -7.27 4.47
CA ILE A 207 5.46 -7.14 5.78
C ILE A 207 5.53 -8.45 6.56
N ALA A 208 5.16 -9.57 5.94
CA ALA A 208 5.19 -10.88 6.58
C ALA A 208 6.59 -11.28 7.03
N THR A 209 7.62 -11.05 6.21
CA THR A 209 9.00 -11.38 6.55
C THR A 209 9.48 -10.59 7.78
N VAL A 210 9.22 -9.29 7.83
CA VAL A 210 9.56 -8.44 8.99
C VAL A 210 8.86 -8.94 10.25
N VAL A 211 7.54 -9.20 10.16
CA VAL A 211 6.75 -9.68 11.30
C VAL A 211 7.26 -11.04 11.80
N ILE A 212 7.52 -11.98 10.89
CA ILE A 212 8.05 -13.31 11.25
C ILE A 212 9.41 -13.18 11.94
N CYS A 213 10.31 -12.36 11.41
CA CYS A 213 11.62 -12.10 12.04
C CYS A 213 11.46 -11.52 13.46
N CYS A 214 10.57 -10.54 13.65
CA CYS A 214 10.28 -9.97 14.96
C CYS A 214 9.70 -10.99 15.94
N LEU A 215 8.77 -11.84 15.50
CA LEU A 215 8.15 -12.87 16.34
C LEU A 215 9.15 -13.94 16.77
N ILE A 216 10.12 -14.32 15.91
CA ILE A 216 11.20 -15.24 16.28
C ILE A 216 12.03 -14.66 17.44
N PHE A 217 12.43 -13.39 17.33
CA PHE A 217 13.20 -12.74 18.41
C PHE A 217 12.36 -12.44 19.65
N SER A 218 11.07 -12.14 19.50
CA SER A 218 10.13 -12.01 20.62
C SER A 218 10.01 -13.31 21.41
N LEU A 219 9.97 -14.46 20.72
CA LEU A 219 9.95 -15.76 21.38
C LEU A 219 11.23 -16.02 22.17
N ILE A 220 12.40 -15.68 21.61
CA ILE A 220 13.71 -15.79 22.31
C ILE A 220 13.73 -14.87 23.54
N GLU A 221 13.24 -13.64 23.37
CA GLU A 221 13.17 -12.65 24.44
C GLU A 221 12.28 -13.12 25.58
N SER A 222 11.05 -13.50 25.28
CA SER A 222 10.06 -13.88 26.30
C SER A 222 10.40 -15.19 27.05
N GLN A 223 11.05 -16.16 26.37
CA GLN A 223 11.36 -17.45 26.96
C GLN A 223 12.72 -17.53 27.66
N LEU A 224 13.71 -16.75 27.23
CA LEU A 224 15.08 -16.82 27.74
C LEU A 224 15.53 -15.53 28.42
N ILE A 225 15.36 -14.38 27.78
CA ILE A 225 15.96 -13.10 28.25
C ILE A 225 15.12 -12.54 29.41
N LEU A 226 13.82 -12.39 29.22
CA LEU A 226 12.92 -11.81 30.24
C LEU A 226 12.93 -12.61 31.56
N PRO A 227 12.82 -13.95 31.59
CA PRO A 227 12.89 -14.71 32.82
C PRO A 227 14.24 -14.58 33.55
N ALA A 228 15.36 -14.51 32.80
CA ALA A 228 16.68 -14.33 33.37
C ALA A 228 16.79 -13.00 34.12
N HIS A 229 16.30 -11.91 33.53
CA HIS A 229 16.31 -10.60 34.17
C HIS A 229 15.37 -10.52 35.37
N LEU A 230 14.18 -11.11 35.29
CA LEU A 230 13.23 -11.17 36.40
C LEU A 230 13.75 -12.01 37.57
N GLY A 231 14.58 -13.06 37.28
CA GLY A 231 15.13 -13.95 38.30
C GLY A 231 16.31 -13.38 39.13
N HIS A 232 17.05 -12.41 38.57
CA HIS A 232 18.33 -11.96 39.18
C HIS A 232 18.29 -10.63 39.90
N GLN A 233 17.27 -9.79 39.70
CA GLN A 233 17.23 -8.46 40.28
C GLN A 233 16.30 -8.35 41.48
N ASP A 234 16.84 -7.95 42.64
CA ASP A 234 16.11 -7.62 43.85
C ASP A 234 16.13 -6.09 44.07
N VAL A 235 15.16 -5.39 43.50
CA VAL A 235 15.02 -3.92 43.69
C VAL A 235 14.20 -3.69 44.95
N LYS A 236 14.85 -3.29 46.03
CA LYS A 236 14.24 -3.20 47.35
C LYS A 236 13.51 -1.87 47.66
N THR A 237 13.52 -0.91 46.72
CA THR A 237 12.91 0.40 46.98
C THR A 237 11.89 0.77 45.91
N GLU A 238 10.71 1.28 46.31
CA GLU A 238 9.67 1.79 45.42
C GLU A 238 10.21 2.87 44.46
N ALA A 239 11.14 3.69 44.92
CA ALA A 239 11.79 4.68 44.09
C ALA A 239 12.64 4.06 42.97
N GLY A 240 13.34 2.93 43.22
CA GLY A 240 14.12 2.23 42.23
C GLY A 240 13.27 1.63 41.10
N GLU A 241 12.03 1.18 41.38
CA GLU A 241 11.12 0.65 40.37
C GLU A 241 10.64 1.74 39.37
N ILE A 242 10.42 2.96 39.83
CA ILE A 242 10.03 4.11 39.00
C ILE A 242 11.20 4.61 38.16
N TYR A 243 12.43 4.62 38.73
CA TYR A 243 13.63 4.91 37.93
C TYR A 243 13.74 4.02 36.69
N LEU A 244 13.57 2.73 36.89
CA LEU A 244 13.58 1.75 35.79
C LEU A 244 12.57 2.07 34.71
N LEU A 245 11.38 2.53 35.07
CA LEU A 245 10.33 2.88 34.08
C LEU A 245 10.63 4.20 33.36
N MET A 246 11.29 5.14 33.99
CA MET A 246 11.61 6.44 33.40
C MET A 246 12.76 6.37 32.38
N VAL A 247 13.67 5.38 32.48
CA VAL A 247 14.81 5.25 31.57
C VAL A 247 14.40 5.14 30.10
N PRO A 248 13.47 4.26 29.69
CA PRO A 248 13.07 4.20 28.29
C PRO A 248 12.29 5.45 27.83
N VAL A 249 11.46 6.06 28.69
CA VAL A 249 10.75 7.31 28.37
C VAL A 249 11.74 8.43 28.09
N VAL A 250 12.70 8.60 28.97
CA VAL A 250 13.72 9.64 28.81
C VAL A 250 14.68 9.31 27.66
N GLY A 251 14.97 8.03 27.43
CA GLY A 251 15.74 7.58 26.28
C GLY A 251 15.09 7.96 24.96
N ILE A 252 13.76 7.82 24.84
CA ILE A 252 13.00 8.23 23.64
C ILE A 252 13.01 9.75 23.48
N LEU A 253 12.76 10.50 24.56
CA LEU A 253 12.81 11.96 24.53
C LEU A 253 14.20 12.49 24.17
N LEU A 254 15.25 11.80 24.58
CA LEU A 254 16.63 12.13 24.22
C LEU A 254 16.97 11.80 22.77
N LEU A 255 16.45 10.71 22.24
CA LEU A 255 16.56 10.37 20.83
C LEU A 255 15.87 11.43 19.96
N GLU A 256 14.73 11.96 20.39
CA GLU A 256 14.03 13.06 19.73
C GLU A 256 14.88 14.33 19.70
N PHE A 257 15.44 14.71 20.84
CA PHE A 257 16.30 15.89 20.94
C PHE A 257 17.62 15.74 20.17
N ALA A 258 18.20 14.53 20.13
CA ALA A 258 19.44 14.25 19.40
C ALA A 258 19.25 14.18 17.87
N TRP A 259 18.02 13.88 17.40
CA TRP A 259 17.69 13.84 15.97
C TRP A 259 17.56 15.24 15.39
N ASP A 260 16.96 16.17 16.14
CA ASP A 260 16.83 17.58 15.72
C ASP A 260 18.15 18.38 15.80
N VAL A 261 19.08 17.95 16.66
CA VAL A 261 20.37 18.61 16.86
C VAL A 261 21.50 17.70 16.38
N SER A 262 21.92 17.87 15.14
CA SER A 262 22.97 17.09 14.46
C SER A 262 24.40 17.27 15.07
N SER A 263 24.53 17.48 16.36
CA SER A 263 25.81 17.70 17.01
C SER A 263 25.95 16.91 18.33
N TYR A 264 27.20 16.51 18.66
CA TYR A 264 27.59 15.92 19.92
C TYR A 264 27.16 16.76 21.16
N ILE A 265 26.88 18.04 20.95
CA ILE A 265 26.39 18.98 21.97
C ILE A 265 24.95 18.61 22.39
N GLY A 266 24.07 18.23 21.44
CA GLY A 266 22.72 17.78 21.74
C GLY A 266 22.69 16.50 22.59
N LEU A 267 23.58 15.58 22.30
CA LEU A 267 23.71 14.32 23.04
C LEU A 267 24.27 14.58 24.47
N ALA A 268 25.23 15.49 24.63
CA ALA A 268 25.78 15.90 25.93
C ALA A 268 24.74 16.65 26.76
N VAL A 269 24.01 17.61 26.19
CA VAL A 269 22.93 18.34 26.86
C VAL A 269 21.79 17.40 27.24
N GLY A 270 21.44 16.45 26.37
CA GLY A 270 20.46 15.40 26.62
C GLY A 270 20.87 14.51 27.80
N MET A 271 22.14 14.07 27.89
CA MET A 271 22.64 13.26 29.00
C MET A 271 22.67 14.07 30.33
N VAL A 272 23.05 15.34 30.28
CA VAL A 272 23.03 16.21 31.46
C VAL A 272 21.59 16.47 31.92
N SER A 273 20.67 16.69 30.99
CA SER A 273 19.23 16.83 31.30
C SER A 273 18.64 15.55 31.89
N LEU A 274 19.04 14.39 31.40
CA LEU A 274 18.67 13.10 31.96
C LEU A 274 19.20 12.94 33.38
N MET A 275 20.49 13.24 33.64
CA MET A 275 21.07 13.15 34.96
C MET A 275 20.41 14.13 35.96
N THR A 276 20.10 15.35 35.54
CA THR A 276 19.41 16.34 36.37
C THR A 276 17.95 15.96 36.65
N LEU A 277 17.22 15.42 35.66
CA LEU A 277 15.86 14.88 35.82
C LEU A 277 15.85 13.66 36.75
N LEU A 278 16.75 12.73 36.58
CA LEU A 278 16.93 11.58 37.46
C LEU A 278 17.30 12.00 38.87
N HIS A 279 18.15 13.03 39.03
CA HIS A 279 18.51 13.58 40.34
C HIS A 279 17.35 14.33 41.00
N ALA A 280 16.63 15.18 40.27
CA ALA A 280 15.43 15.87 40.75
C ALA A 280 14.33 14.89 41.17
N PHE A 281 14.18 13.78 40.43
CA PHE A 281 13.22 12.73 40.77
C PHE A 281 13.63 11.93 41.99
N SER A 282 14.93 11.69 42.20
CA SER A 282 15.43 11.05 43.43
C SER A 282 15.13 11.87 44.70
N LEU A 283 15.12 13.19 44.58
CA LEU A 283 14.74 14.09 45.64
C LEU A 283 13.22 14.13 45.92
N SER A 284 12.40 13.65 44.98
CA SER A 284 10.94 13.66 45.10
C SER A 284 10.33 12.29 45.47
N GLN A 285 10.94 11.60 46.45
CA GLN A 285 10.43 10.29 46.94
C GLN A 285 8.92 10.28 47.23
N GLY A 286 8.34 11.44 47.61
CA GLY A 286 6.91 11.58 47.84
C GLY A 286 6.01 11.48 46.59
N VAL A 287 6.51 11.82 45.38
CA VAL A 287 5.77 11.70 44.12
C VAL A 287 5.84 10.26 43.64
N ALA A 288 7.01 9.63 43.73
CA ALA A 288 7.22 8.25 43.35
C ALA A 288 6.29 7.30 44.12
N THR A 289 6.26 7.43 45.44
CA THR A 289 5.35 6.62 46.28
C THR A 289 3.87 6.91 46.03
N ARG A 290 3.49 8.13 45.64
CA ARG A 290 2.10 8.45 45.27
C ARG A 290 1.70 7.77 43.93
N LEU A 291 2.60 7.73 42.94
CA LEU A 291 2.37 7.09 41.67
C LEU A 291 2.23 5.56 41.80
N VAL A 292 3.14 4.92 42.56
CA VAL A 292 3.02 3.47 42.82
C VAL A 292 1.74 3.16 43.59
N ARG A 293 1.39 3.90 44.63
CA ARG A 293 0.11 3.70 45.33
C ARG A 293 -1.11 3.97 44.48
N SER A 294 -1.04 4.89 43.54
CA SER A 294 -2.12 5.13 42.55
C SER A 294 -2.29 3.97 41.58
N GLN A 295 -1.17 3.43 41.10
CA GLN A 295 -1.15 2.24 40.21
C GLN A 295 -1.65 1.01 40.99
N GLU A 296 -1.22 0.77 42.23
CA GLU A 296 -1.73 -0.32 43.06
C GLU A 296 -3.24 -0.21 43.30
N ARG A 297 -3.76 0.97 43.64
CA ARG A 297 -5.21 1.18 43.75
C ARG A 297 -5.98 0.93 42.46
N PHE A 298 -5.40 1.29 41.32
CA PHE A 298 -6.00 1.00 40.01
C PHE A 298 -6.01 -0.51 39.77
N SER A 299 -4.88 -1.18 39.99
CA SER A 299 -4.75 -2.63 39.83
C SER A 299 -5.72 -3.39 40.74
N GLU A 300 -5.86 -2.99 42.01
CA GLU A 300 -6.84 -3.55 42.96
C GLU A 300 -8.29 -3.36 42.48
N ARG A 301 -8.65 -2.18 41.96
CA ARG A 301 -10.00 -1.93 41.40
C ARG A 301 -10.29 -2.83 40.19
N VAL A 302 -9.31 -3.02 39.31
CA VAL A 302 -9.43 -3.93 38.17
C VAL A 302 -9.60 -5.37 38.66
N GLU A 303 -8.85 -5.80 39.65
CA GLU A 303 -8.95 -7.15 40.24
C GLU A 303 -10.31 -7.38 40.92
N VAL A 304 -10.80 -6.39 41.66
CA VAL A 304 -12.17 -6.44 42.25
C VAL A 304 -13.24 -6.50 41.15
N PHE A 305 -13.12 -5.73 40.10
CA PHE A 305 -14.05 -5.78 38.97
C PHE A 305 -14.05 -7.15 38.29
N ILE A 306 -12.88 -7.72 38.02
CA ILE A 306 -12.73 -9.04 37.41
C ILE A 306 -13.36 -10.12 38.31
N ASN A 307 -13.03 -10.15 39.61
CA ASN A 307 -13.50 -11.16 40.54
C ASN A 307 -15.00 -11.05 40.89
N SER A 308 -15.59 -9.84 40.73
CA SER A 308 -17.00 -9.62 41.06
C SER A 308 -17.90 -9.60 39.81
N HIS A 309 -17.79 -8.58 39.00
CA HIS A 309 -18.70 -8.34 37.85
C HIS A 309 -18.41 -9.27 36.68
N PHE A 310 -17.12 -9.36 36.27
CA PHE A 310 -16.76 -10.21 35.12
C PHE A 310 -16.98 -11.70 35.43
N ARG A 311 -16.63 -12.16 36.64
CA ARG A 311 -16.90 -13.53 37.04
C ARG A 311 -18.38 -13.91 36.93
N ARG A 312 -19.29 -13.02 37.37
CA ARG A 312 -20.74 -13.24 37.22
C ARG A 312 -21.17 -13.33 35.76
N LEU A 313 -20.63 -12.42 34.94
CA LEU A 313 -20.95 -12.34 33.50
C LEU A 313 -20.52 -13.63 32.78
N VAL A 314 -19.30 -14.14 33.04
CA VAL A 314 -18.83 -15.41 32.48
C VAL A 314 -19.66 -16.57 32.99
N ALA A 315 -19.97 -16.65 34.31
CA ALA A 315 -20.80 -17.69 34.85
C ALA A 315 -22.22 -17.71 34.24
N GLN A 316 -22.81 -16.53 33.99
CA GLN A 316 -24.07 -16.40 33.26
C GLN A 316 -23.93 -16.83 31.78
N ALA A 317 -22.86 -16.45 31.10
CA ALA A 317 -22.63 -16.86 29.73
C ALA A 317 -22.47 -18.37 29.57
N VAL A 318 -21.77 -19.02 30.50
CA VAL A 318 -21.61 -20.49 30.56
C VAL A 318 -22.91 -21.21 30.92
N SER A 319 -23.67 -20.69 31.89
CA SER A 319 -24.97 -21.28 32.27
C SER A 319 -26.01 -21.14 31.15
N ALA A 320 -26.01 -20.00 30.44
CA ALA A 320 -26.91 -19.72 29.30
C ALA A 320 -26.21 -19.97 27.95
N ARG A 321 -25.34 -20.99 27.84
CA ARG A 321 -24.42 -21.24 26.73
C ARG A 321 -25.04 -21.16 25.34
N TYR A 322 -26.23 -21.72 25.15
CA TYR A 322 -26.92 -21.69 23.86
C TYR A 322 -27.40 -20.28 23.47
N THR A 323 -27.85 -19.50 24.46
CA THR A 323 -28.25 -18.09 24.26
C THR A 323 -27.02 -17.24 23.93
N THR A 324 -25.90 -17.49 24.63
CA THR A 324 -24.61 -16.82 24.36
C THR A 324 -24.15 -17.10 22.93
N LEU A 325 -24.22 -18.35 22.45
CA LEU A 325 -23.90 -18.73 21.07
C LEU A 325 -24.87 -18.08 20.06
N ALA A 326 -26.15 -18.01 20.37
CA ALA A 326 -27.14 -17.35 19.51
C ALA A 326 -26.82 -15.84 19.34
N PHE A 327 -26.44 -15.14 20.41
CA PHE A 327 -25.98 -13.75 20.33
C PHE A 327 -24.69 -13.61 19.53
N ALA A 328 -23.70 -14.49 19.75
CA ALA A 328 -22.47 -14.49 18.97
C ALA A 328 -22.77 -14.71 17.48
N PHE A 329 -23.65 -15.66 17.14
CA PHE A 329 -24.04 -15.92 15.75
C PHE A 329 -24.81 -14.74 15.14
N ALA A 330 -25.72 -14.09 15.90
CA ALA A 330 -26.39 -12.88 15.45
C ALA A 330 -25.40 -11.71 15.18
N PHE A 331 -24.36 -11.58 16.05
CA PHE A 331 -23.29 -10.63 15.82
C PHE A 331 -22.48 -10.95 14.55
N PHE A 332 -22.18 -12.23 14.31
CA PHE A 332 -21.54 -12.68 13.08
C PHE A 332 -22.38 -12.32 11.85
N LEU A 333 -23.69 -12.61 11.87
CA LEU A 333 -24.59 -12.27 10.78
C LEU A 333 -24.70 -10.76 10.55
N SER A 334 -24.58 -9.94 11.60
CA SER A 334 -24.56 -8.48 11.46
C SER A 334 -23.38 -7.97 10.63
N GLY A 335 -22.19 -8.55 10.80
CA GLY A 335 -21.01 -8.22 10.01
C GLY A 335 -21.18 -8.63 8.54
N VAL A 336 -21.68 -9.84 8.30
CA VAL A 336 -22.04 -10.30 6.94
C VAL A 336 -23.07 -9.37 6.30
N GLY A 337 -24.08 -8.93 7.06
CA GLY A 337 -25.10 -7.98 6.60
C GLY A 337 -24.53 -6.63 6.22
N VAL A 338 -23.53 -6.10 6.93
CA VAL A 338 -22.85 -4.85 6.60
C VAL A 338 -22.15 -4.94 5.24
N VAL A 339 -21.45 -6.06 4.98
CA VAL A 339 -20.76 -6.28 3.69
C VAL A 339 -21.79 -6.44 2.57
N LEU A 340 -22.81 -7.29 2.75
CA LEU A 340 -23.83 -7.55 1.71
C LEU A 340 -24.71 -6.32 1.43
N SER A 341 -24.82 -5.38 2.37
CA SER A 341 -25.58 -4.14 2.17
C SER A 341 -24.89 -3.10 1.27
N GLY A 342 -23.65 -3.35 0.83
CA GLY A 342 -22.86 -2.41 0.04
C GLY A 342 -22.38 -1.15 0.80
N ARG A 343 -22.64 -1.06 2.13
CA ARG A 343 -22.24 0.11 2.94
C ARG A 343 -20.72 0.26 3.06
N LEU A 344 -19.97 -0.84 2.92
CA LEU A 344 -18.52 -0.85 2.88
C LEU A 344 -18.08 -1.29 1.49
N PRO A 345 -17.87 -0.35 0.55
CA PRO A 345 -17.36 -0.69 -0.77
C PRO A 345 -15.96 -1.30 -0.64
N PHE A 346 -15.68 -2.26 -1.50
CA PHE A 346 -14.33 -2.81 -1.65
C PHE A 346 -13.60 -2.02 -2.74
N SER A 347 -12.37 -1.62 -2.45
CA SER A 347 -11.46 -1.03 -3.44
C SER A 347 -10.10 -1.70 -3.29
N PHE A 348 -9.60 -2.29 -4.35
CA PHE A 348 -8.34 -3.05 -4.28
C PHE A 348 -7.19 -2.18 -3.76
N PHE A 349 -7.00 -1.00 -4.36
CA PHE A 349 -6.13 0.04 -3.83
C PHE A 349 -6.95 1.27 -3.41
N PRO A 350 -6.76 1.79 -2.19
CA PRO A 350 -7.33 3.08 -1.84
C PRO A 350 -6.70 4.15 -2.73
N PRO A 351 -7.48 5.13 -3.22
CA PRO A 351 -6.93 6.21 -4.02
C PRO A 351 -5.99 7.04 -3.15
N LEU A 352 -4.70 7.00 -3.49
CA LEU A 352 -3.68 7.81 -2.84
C LEU A 352 -3.59 9.14 -3.57
N ALA A 353 -3.94 10.23 -2.90
CA ALA A 353 -3.81 11.57 -3.47
C ALA A 353 -2.34 11.88 -3.81
N SER A 354 -2.09 12.37 -5.01
CA SER A 354 -0.80 12.91 -5.42
C SER A 354 -0.68 14.37 -4.96
N ASP A 355 0.52 14.89 -4.84
CA ASP A 355 0.74 16.35 -4.77
C ASP A 355 0.84 16.97 -6.18
N GLN A 356 0.38 16.24 -7.20
CA GLN A 356 0.28 16.70 -8.58
C GLN A 356 -1.10 16.34 -9.16
N ALA A 357 -1.74 17.29 -9.85
CA ALA A 357 -2.86 17.07 -10.73
C ALA A 357 -2.38 17.18 -12.18
N ILE A 358 -2.61 16.17 -13.00
CA ILE A 358 -2.03 16.03 -14.32
C ILE A 358 -3.12 15.89 -15.36
N ALA A 359 -3.14 16.76 -16.38
CA ALA A 359 -3.97 16.65 -17.56
C ALA A 359 -3.14 16.10 -18.73
N GLN A 360 -3.46 14.91 -19.19
CA GLN A 360 -2.82 14.27 -20.35
C GLN A 360 -3.71 14.41 -21.56
N LEU A 361 -3.20 15.09 -22.59
CA LEU A 361 -3.88 15.31 -23.85
C LEU A 361 -3.28 14.44 -24.93
N THR A 362 -4.12 13.72 -25.67
CA THR A 362 -3.75 12.97 -26.87
C THR A 362 -4.61 13.42 -28.03
N MET A 363 -3.96 14.06 -29.00
CA MET A 363 -4.57 14.43 -30.27
C MET A 363 -4.50 13.26 -31.26
N PRO A 364 -5.25 13.29 -32.37
CA PRO A 364 -5.12 12.28 -33.41
C PRO A 364 -3.68 12.15 -33.93
N LEU A 365 -3.23 10.93 -34.19
CA LEU A 365 -1.92 10.67 -34.74
C LEU A 365 -1.72 11.43 -36.07
N GLY A 366 -0.62 12.17 -36.16
CA GLY A 366 -0.33 13.05 -37.30
C GLY A 366 -0.82 14.48 -37.14
N THR A 367 -1.43 14.85 -36.00
CA THR A 367 -1.67 16.24 -35.65
C THR A 367 -0.34 16.96 -35.51
N SER A 368 -0.24 18.16 -36.07
CA SER A 368 0.99 18.98 -35.95
C SER A 368 1.20 19.45 -34.53
N ALA A 369 2.46 19.58 -34.11
CA ALA A 369 2.82 20.11 -32.80
C ALA A 369 2.22 21.51 -32.52
N ALA A 370 2.03 22.34 -33.56
CA ALA A 370 1.39 23.63 -33.40
C ALA A 370 -0.06 23.56 -32.93
N VAL A 371 -0.86 22.66 -33.50
CA VAL A 371 -2.27 22.46 -33.09
C VAL A 371 -2.33 21.88 -31.66
N THR A 372 -1.42 20.97 -31.34
CA THR A 372 -1.32 20.44 -29.97
C THR A 372 -0.86 21.51 -29.00
N ALA A 373 0.05 22.40 -29.40
CA ALA A 373 0.50 23.54 -28.58
C ALA A 373 -0.63 24.51 -28.24
N ASP A 374 -1.52 24.82 -29.22
CA ASP A 374 -2.69 25.65 -29.00
C ASP A 374 -3.65 25.00 -27.96
N ALA A 375 -3.85 23.68 -28.06
CA ALA A 375 -4.67 22.93 -27.12
C ALA A 375 -4.04 22.84 -25.72
N VAL A 376 -2.72 22.67 -25.62
CA VAL A 376 -1.97 22.69 -24.35
C VAL A 376 -2.00 24.09 -23.73
N LEU A 377 -1.86 25.14 -24.52
CA LEU A 377 -1.97 26.52 -24.05
C LEU A 377 -3.35 26.81 -23.46
N TYR A 378 -4.42 26.31 -24.10
CA TYR A 378 -5.77 26.40 -23.54
C TYR A 378 -5.91 25.69 -22.18
N LEU A 379 -5.32 24.49 -22.04
CA LEU A 379 -5.28 23.77 -20.78
C LEU A 379 -4.46 24.52 -19.72
N GLU A 380 -3.33 25.11 -20.10
CA GLU A 380 -2.47 25.91 -19.23
C GLU A 380 -3.24 27.13 -18.71
N GLN A 381 -3.93 27.88 -19.59
CA GLN A 381 -4.76 29.01 -19.20
C GLN A 381 -5.91 28.63 -18.27
N SER A 382 -6.55 27.46 -18.51
CA SER A 382 -7.59 26.97 -17.60
C SER A 382 -7.00 26.60 -16.23
N ALA A 383 -5.77 26.10 -16.20
CA ALA A 383 -5.05 25.76 -14.97
C ALA A 383 -4.65 27.02 -14.18
N GLU A 384 -4.18 28.08 -14.89
CA GLU A 384 -3.85 29.36 -14.29
C GLU A 384 -5.08 30.04 -13.68
N ALA A 385 -6.21 30.06 -14.41
CA ALA A 385 -7.46 30.62 -13.92
C ALA A 385 -7.98 29.88 -12.66
N LEU A 386 -7.87 28.54 -12.63
CA LEU A 386 -8.19 27.75 -11.44
C LEU A 386 -7.24 28.08 -10.28
N ALA A 387 -5.94 28.19 -10.56
CA ALA A 387 -4.93 28.51 -9.55
C ALA A 387 -5.19 29.87 -8.91
N GLU A 388 -5.58 30.88 -9.71
CA GLU A 388 -5.97 32.21 -9.23
C GLU A 388 -7.23 32.16 -8.37
N GLU A 389 -8.30 31.50 -8.81
CA GLU A 389 -9.54 31.31 -8.07
C GLU A 389 -9.29 30.62 -6.71
N LEU A 390 -8.50 29.52 -6.71
CA LEU A 390 -8.19 28.80 -5.49
C LEU A 390 -7.27 29.61 -4.56
N SER A 391 -6.38 30.43 -5.10
CA SER A 391 -5.53 31.35 -4.31
C SER A 391 -6.34 32.44 -3.60
N GLU A 392 -7.39 32.94 -4.23
CA GLU A 392 -8.32 33.89 -3.61
C GLU A 392 -9.16 33.24 -2.49
N GLN A 393 -9.57 31.98 -2.68
CA GLN A 393 -10.34 31.23 -1.69
C GLN A 393 -9.49 30.78 -0.49
N PHE A 394 -8.19 30.52 -0.69
CA PHE A 394 -7.26 30.01 0.31
C PHE A 394 -5.97 30.83 0.37
N PRO A 395 -6.01 32.12 0.78
CA PRO A 395 -4.86 33.02 0.72
C PRO A 395 -3.70 32.61 1.64
N ASP A 396 -3.99 31.94 2.77
CA ASP A 396 -2.95 31.49 3.72
C ASP A 396 -2.15 30.27 3.24
N ALA A 397 -2.74 29.46 2.37
CA ALA A 397 -2.12 28.25 1.82
C ALA A 397 -2.65 28.00 0.39
N PRO A 398 -2.14 28.72 -0.63
CA PRO A 398 -2.53 28.49 -2.02
C PRO A 398 -2.34 27.05 -2.42
N PRO A 399 -3.37 26.39 -2.96
CA PRO A 399 -3.28 24.96 -3.28
C PRO A 399 -2.34 24.63 -4.44
N VAL A 400 -2.14 25.56 -5.40
CA VAL A 400 -1.27 25.38 -6.58
C VAL A 400 0.00 26.21 -6.40
N THR A 401 1.16 25.58 -6.61
CA THR A 401 2.47 26.24 -6.48
C THR A 401 3.15 26.51 -7.80
N HIS A 402 3.07 25.57 -8.76
CA HIS A 402 3.70 25.68 -10.07
C HIS A 402 2.87 24.98 -11.14
N ILE A 403 3.04 25.40 -12.38
CA ILE A 403 2.41 24.83 -13.57
C ILE A 403 3.50 24.45 -14.58
N LEU A 404 3.52 23.18 -15.00
CA LEU A 404 4.39 22.68 -16.06
C LEU A 404 3.55 22.26 -17.25
N SER A 405 3.81 22.82 -18.41
CA SER A 405 3.19 22.42 -19.67
C SER A 405 4.21 21.80 -20.64
N ALA A 406 3.80 20.73 -21.32
CA ALA A 406 4.63 20.00 -22.25
C ALA A 406 3.87 19.74 -23.55
N VAL A 407 4.53 19.98 -24.67
CA VAL A 407 4.06 19.67 -26.03
C VAL A 407 5.00 18.64 -26.64
N GLY A 408 4.47 17.70 -27.39
CA GLY A 408 5.26 16.64 -28.02
C GLY A 408 5.73 15.53 -27.09
N ASN A 409 5.37 15.60 -25.82
CA ASN A 409 5.74 14.63 -24.79
C ASN A 409 4.71 14.64 -23.63
N GLN A 410 4.67 13.54 -22.89
CA GLN A 410 3.92 13.41 -21.63
C GLN A 410 4.88 12.96 -20.53
N PRO A 411 5.56 13.88 -19.84
CA PRO A 411 6.61 13.58 -18.87
C PRO A 411 6.16 12.68 -17.72
N SER A 412 4.90 12.81 -17.30
CA SER A 412 4.33 12.01 -16.19
C SER A 412 4.05 10.56 -16.57
N SER A 413 3.78 10.25 -17.83
CA SER A 413 3.49 8.89 -18.26
C SER A 413 4.67 7.92 -18.10
N ARG A 414 5.88 8.45 -17.87
CA ARG A 414 7.11 7.70 -17.57
C ARG A 414 7.31 7.36 -16.10
N GLY A 415 6.51 7.93 -15.21
CA GLY A 415 6.59 7.73 -13.75
C GLY A 415 5.76 6.56 -13.23
N GLY A 416 4.91 5.96 -14.04
CA GLY A 416 4.18 4.75 -13.69
C GLY A 416 5.16 3.59 -13.47
N ALA A 417 5.05 2.90 -12.34
CA ALA A 417 5.88 1.79 -11.89
C ALA A 417 5.72 0.53 -12.75
N GLY A 418 6.01 0.65 -14.05
CA GLY A 418 6.21 -0.49 -14.92
C GLY A 418 7.70 -0.66 -15.22
N PRO A 419 8.21 -1.89 -15.47
CA PRO A 419 9.59 -2.15 -15.80
C PRO A 419 9.88 -1.71 -17.24
N SER A 420 9.84 -0.41 -17.52
CA SER A 420 10.47 0.12 -18.72
C SER A 420 11.97 0.13 -18.46
N GLY A 421 12.64 -0.90 -19.00
CA GLY A 421 14.10 -1.02 -18.93
C GLY A 421 14.81 0.23 -19.47
N PRO A 422 16.13 0.36 -19.24
CA PRO A 422 16.94 1.51 -19.64
C PRO A 422 17.15 1.58 -21.16
N GLY A 423 16.08 1.75 -21.91
CA GLY A 423 16.05 1.76 -23.38
C GLY A 423 14.70 2.11 -23.97
N GLY A 424 13.67 2.28 -23.15
CA GLY A 424 12.36 2.78 -23.57
C GLY A 424 12.48 4.24 -23.99
N GLY A 425 12.91 4.46 -25.23
CA GLY A 425 12.91 5.77 -25.85
C GLY A 425 11.50 6.33 -25.81
N SER A 426 11.37 7.57 -25.38
CA SER A 426 10.11 8.28 -25.46
C SER A 426 9.67 8.30 -26.90
N SER A 427 8.57 7.67 -27.20
CA SER A 427 7.84 8.03 -28.40
C SER A 427 7.23 9.43 -28.19
N GLY A 428 8.07 10.45 -28.25
CA GLY A 428 7.61 11.82 -28.41
C GLY A 428 6.87 11.93 -29.74
N GLY A 429 5.84 12.71 -29.81
CA GLY A 429 5.14 12.96 -31.06
C GLY A 429 4.28 14.19 -30.91
N GLY A 430 4.28 15.00 -31.96
CA GLY A 430 3.56 16.28 -31.97
C GLY A 430 2.07 16.24 -31.60
N HIS A 431 1.51 15.03 -31.49
CA HIS A 431 0.13 14.79 -31.06
C HIS A 431 -0.05 14.63 -29.54
N LEU A 432 1.03 14.65 -28.75
CA LEU A 432 0.99 14.47 -27.30
C LEU A 432 1.14 15.80 -26.59
N GLY A 433 0.37 16.01 -25.53
CA GLY A 433 0.48 17.17 -24.65
C GLY A 433 0.22 16.79 -23.20
N GLU A 434 0.76 17.57 -22.28
CA GLU A 434 0.53 17.41 -20.85
C GLU A 434 0.63 18.73 -20.12
N VAL A 435 -0.28 18.94 -19.17
CA VAL A 435 -0.16 20.05 -18.20
C VAL A 435 -0.21 19.47 -16.80
N THR A 436 0.74 19.85 -15.97
CA THR A 436 0.87 19.35 -14.58
C THR A 436 0.80 20.52 -13.61
N LEU A 437 -0.16 20.48 -12.70
CA LEU A 437 -0.24 21.35 -11.53
C LEU A 437 0.57 20.73 -10.39
N GLN A 438 1.59 21.43 -9.91
CA GLN A 438 2.23 21.10 -8.64
C GLN A 438 1.43 21.72 -7.51
N LEU A 439 1.02 20.90 -6.55
CA LEU A 439 0.20 21.33 -5.44
C LEU A 439 1.04 21.50 -4.17
N THR A 440 0.57 22.37 -3.30
CA THR A 440 1.05 22.42 -1.91
C THR A 440 0.89 21.04 -1.28
N PRO A 441 1.83 20.57 -0.46
CA PRO A 441 1.74 19.24 0.16
C PRO A 441 0.39 18.99 0.84
N SER A 442 -0.14 17.78 0.71
CA SER A 442 -1.48 17.39 1.18
C SER A 442 -1.73 17.69 2.67
N GLN A 443 -0.67 17.69 3.48
CA GLN A 443 -0.73 18.00 4.92
C GLN A 443 -0.96 19.50 5.21
N ALA A 444 -0.62 20.37 4.25
CA ALA A 444 -0.70 21.83 4.40
C ALA A 444 -1.90 22.46 3.65
N ARG A 445 -2.68 21.67 2.90
CA ARG A 445 -3.85 22.11 2.15
C ARG A 445 -5.13 21.47 2.65
N THR A 446 -6.24 22.16 2.48
CA THR A 446 -7.58 21.67 2.88
C THR A 446 -8.28 20.90 1.77
N LEU A 447 -8.00 21.21 0.50
CA LEU A 447 -8.60 20.57 -0.66
C LEU A 447 -7.83 19.31 -1.07
N ASP A 448 -8.56 18.23 -1.32
CA ASP A 448 -7.99 17.01 -1.89
C ASP A 448 -7.61 17.21 -3.37
N THR A 449 -6.55 16.53 -3.83
CA THR A 449 -6.07 16.58 -5.22
C THR A 449 -7.14 16.19 -6.22
N ARG A 450 -7.98 15.22 -5.89
CA ARG A 450 -9.07 14.78 -6.76
C ARG A 450 -10.09 15.89 -6.96
N THR A 451 -10.44 16.60 -5.91
CA THR A 451 -11.36 17.74 -5.99
C THR A 451 -10.78 18.82 -6.92
N ILE A 452 -9.49 19.15 -6.78
CA ILE A 452 -8.81 20.11 -7.64
C ILE A 452 -8.80 19.62 -9.10
N ALA A 453 -8.50 18.35 -9.34
CA ALA A 453 -8.51 17.76 -10.68
C ALA A 453 -9.91 17.75 -11.32
N ASN A 454 -10.96 17.51 -10.54
CA ASN A 454 -12.35 17.58 -11.01
C ASN A 454 -12.79 19.01 -11.33
N LEU A 455 -12.45 19.98 -10.47
CA LEU A 455 -12.70 21.41 -10.74
C LEU A 455 -11.99 21.85 -12.03
N TRP A 456 -10.74 21.41 -12.21
CA TRP A 456 -9.99 21.69 -13.43
C TRP A 456 -10.61 21.05 -14.67
N ARG A 457 -11.05 19.77 -14.56
CA ARG A 457 -11.77 19.08 -15.65
C ARG A 457 -13.03 19.84 -16.07
N ASP A 458 -13.82 20.28 -15.10
CA ASP A 458 -15.06 21.01 -15.36
C ASP A 458 -14.78 22.37 -16.02
N GLN A 459 -13.73 23.06 -15.60
CA GLN A 459 -13.32 24.35 -16.16
C GLN A 459 -12.70 24.24 -17.55
N ALA A 460 -11.84 23.21 -17.78
CA ALA A 460 -11.21 22.96 -19.07
C ALA A 460 -12.22 22.47 -20.12
N GLY A 461 -13.23 21.72 -19.69
CA GLY A 461 -14.24 21.15 -20.58
C GLY A 461 -13.65 20.18 -21.60
N SER A 462 -14.30 20.07 -22.76
CA SER A 462 -13.85 19.22 -23.85
C SER A 462 -12.97 20.00 -24.83
N ILE A 463 -11.83 19.41 -25.21
CA ILE A 463 -10.95 19.99 -26.24
C ILE A 463 -11.36 19.50 -27.63
N PRO A 464 -11.72 20.38 -28.56
CA PRO A 464 -12.12 19.99 -29.91
C PRO A 464 -11.03 19.19 -30.62
N GLY A 465 -11.41 18.05 -31.18
CA GLY A 465 -10.49 17.18 -31.92
C GLY A 465 -9.58 16.31 -31.06
N ALA A 466 -9.56 16.42 -29.74
CA ALA A 466 -8.83 15.51 -28.89
C ALA A 466 -9.39 14.07 -28.97
N VAL A 467 -8.51 13.09 -29.00
CA VAL A 467 -8.86 11.66 -28.91
C VAL A 467 -9.03 11.27 -27.47
N GLU A 468 -8.22 11.85 -26.60
CA GLU A 468 -8.22 11.56 -25.16
C GLU A 468 -7.76 12.79 -24.38
N LEU A 469 -8.51 13.11 -23.34
CA LEU A 469 -8.12 14.08 -22.31
C LEU A 469 -8.38 13.38 -20.97
N LYS A 470 -7.30 13.06 -20.26
CA LYS A 470 -7.35 12.33 -19.00
C LYS A 470 -6.78 13.18 -17.87
N PHE A 471 -7.51 13.27 -16.75
CA PHE A 471 -7.04 13.95 -15.55
C PHE A 471 -6.64 12.92 -14.51
N ASN A 472 -5.36 12.93 -14.12
CA ASN A 472 -4.82 12.02 -13.11
C ASN A 472 -4.47 12.81 -11.83
N SER A 473 -4.99 12.35 -10.70
CA SER A 473 -4.74 12.91 -9.37
C SER A 473 -4.16 11.89 -8.39
N SER A 474 -3.88 10.67 -8.86
CA SER A 474 -3.40 9.56 -8.03
C SER A 474 -1.90 9.41 -8.12
N LEU A 475 -1.24 9.21 -6.97
CA LEU A 475 0.19 8.94 -6.88
C LEU A 475 0.57 7.57 -7.47
N PHE A 476 -0.34 6.60 -7.38
CA PHE A 476 -0.11 5.23 -7.81
C PHE A 476 -1.40 4.64 -8.39
N THR A 477 -1.31 4.10 -9.60
CA THR A 477 -2.39 3.36 -10.26
C THR A 477 -1.86 2.01 -10.76
N VAL A 478 -2.61 0.95 -10.49
CA VAL A 478 -2.25 -0.43 -10.90
C VAL A 478 -3.02 -0.84 -12.16
N GLY A 479 -3.26 0.10 -13.04
CA GLY A 479 -4.09 -0.06 -14.24
C GLY A 479 -5.32 0.84 -14.18
N ASN A 480 -6.17 0.76 -15.21
CA ASN A 480 -7.42 1.48 -15.21
C ASN A 480 -8.44 0.80 -14.29
N ALA A 481 -9.32 1.56 -13.67
CA ALA A 481 -10.35 1.05 -12.78
C ALA A 481 -11.30 0.08 -13.52
N ILE A 482 -11.65 0.43 -14.76
CA ILE A 482 -12.37 -0.43 -15.70
C ILE A 482 -11.50 -0.66 -16.92
N ASP A 483 -11.21 -1.91 -17.26
CA ASP A 483 -10.48 -2.32 -18.47
C ASP A 483 -11.10 -3.60 -19.00
N ILE A 484 -11.87 -3.46 -20.08
CA ILE A 484 -12.57 -4.55 -20.74
C ILE A 484 -11.84 -4.84 -22.05
N GLN A 485 -11.19 -5.99 -22.12
CA GLN A 485 -10.49 -6.45 -23.31
C GLN A 485 -11.41 -7.31 -24.16
N LEU A 486 -11.55 -6.91 -25.41
CA LEU A 486 -12.27 -7.63 -26.46
C LEU A 486 -11.24 -8.31 -27.37
N SER A 487 -11.35 -9.62 -27.59
CA SER A 487 -10.44 -10.36 -28.46
C SER A 487 -11.21 -11.07 -29.59
N GLY A 488 -10.72 -10.95 -30.81
CA GLY A 488 -11.37 -11.54 -32.00
C GLY A 488 -10.56 -11.38 -33.29
N GLU A 489 -10.98 -12.02 -34.34
CA GLU A 489 -10.29 -11.94 -35.65
C GLU A 489 -10.78 -10.75 -36.50
N ASN A 490 -12.07 -10.41 -36.42
CA ASN A 490 -12.68 -9.34 -37.19
C ASN A 490 -12.58 -7.98 -36.50
N VAL A 491 -11.73 -7.09 -37.03
CA VAL A 491 -11.51 -5.75 -36.46
C VAL A 491 -12.76 -4.87 -36.55
N GLY A 492 -13.57 -5.02 -37.55
CA GLY A 492 -14.83 -4.27 -37.73
C GLY A 492 -15.81 -4.59 -36.58
N GLU A 493 -15.97 -5.86 -36.26
CA GLU A 493 -16.81 -6.35 -35.18
C GLU A 493 -16.28 -5.89 -33.81
N LEU A 494 -14.97 -5.99 -33.57
CA LEU A 494 -14.35 -5.48 -32.33
C LEU A 494 -14.60 -3.98 -32.13
N ARG A 495 -14.54 -3.21 -33.22
CA ARG A 495 -14.77 -1.76 -33.18
C ARG A 495 -16.22 -1.40 -32.86
N GLU A 496 -17.17 -2.12 -33.42
CA GLU A 496 -18.62 -1.94 -33.20
C GLU A 496 -18.96 -2.22 -31.72
N ILE A 497 -18.47 -3.34 -31.21
CA ILE A 497 -18.63 -3.73 -29.81
C ILE A 497 -17.97 -2.71 -28.84
N ALA A 498 -16.75 -2.27 -29.15
CA ALA A 498 -16.06 -1.25 -28.35
C ALA A 498 -16.84 0.07 -28.31
N ALA A 499 -17.43 0.50 -29.45
CA ALA A 499 -18.27 1.70 -29.49
C ALA A 499 -19.56 1.54 -28.68
N ALA A 500 -20.21 0.38 -28.75
CA ALA A 500 -21.41 0.07 -27.95
C ALA A 500 -21.08 0.06 -26.44
N LEU A 501 -19.96 -0.54 -26.05
CA LEU A 501 -19.49 -0.52 -24.64
C LEU A 501 -19.18 0.88 -24.14
N ARG A 502 -18.50 1.70 -24.93
CA ARG A 502 -18.24 3.10 -24.58
C ARG A 502 -19.54 3.88 -24.34
N LEU A 503 -20.52 3.70 -25.22
CA LEU A 503 -21.84 4.34 -25.07
C LEU A 503 -22.55 3.84 -23.81
N LYS A 504 -22.49 2.55 -23.51
CA LYS A 504 -23.07 1.99 -22.29
C LYS A 504 -22.37 2.52 -21.04
N LEU A 505 -21.04 2.55 -21.02
CA LEU A 505 -20.27 3.08 -19.91
C LEU A 505 -20.57 4.57 -19.67
N SER A 506 -20.76 5.36 -20.70
CA SER A 506 -21.14 6.79 -20.56
C SER A 506 -22.52 7.02 -19.95
N SER A 507 -23.36 5.99 -19.86
CA SER A 507 -24.67 6.08 -19.20
C SER A 507 -24.62 5.96 -17.67
N TYR A 508 -23.48 5.55 -17.10
CA TYR A 508 -23.30 5.45 -15.65
C TYR A 508 -22.81 6.77 -15.08
N PRO A 509 -23.52 7.38 -14.11
CA PRO A 509 -23.05 8.56 -13.44
C PRO A 509 -21.77 8.25 -12.65
N GLY A 510 -20.73 9.09 -12.79
CA GLY A 510 -19.44 8.90 -12.14
C GLY A 510 -18.41 8.04 -12.92
N VAL A 511 -18.77 7.50 -14.09
CA VAL A 511 -17.79 6.90 -15.01
C VAL A 511 -17.20 8.00 -15.87
N ILE A 512 -15.87 8.13 -15.86
CA ILE A 512 -15.12 9.22 -16.51
C ILE A 512 -13.99 8.65 -17.38
N ASP A 513 -13.39 9.49 -18.22
CA ASP A 513 -12.21 9.20 -19.04
C ASP A 513 -12.36 7.91 -19.91
N ILE A 514 -13.57 7.72 -20.50
CA ILE A 514 -13.91 6.54 -21.28
C ILE A 514 -13.18 6.58 -22.63
N THR A 515 -12.29 5.62 -22.86
CA THR A 515 -11.51 5.52 -24.08
C THR A 515 -11.45 4.07 -24.61
N ASP A 516 -11.01 3.90 -25.84
CA ASP A 516 -10.65 2.59 -26.37
C ASP A 516 -9.22 2.59 -26.96
N SER A 517 -8.64 1.41 -27.07
CA SER A 517 -7.29 1.25 -27.63
C SER A 517 -7.25 1.26 -29.14
N PHE A 518 -8.40 1.39 -29.80
CA PHE A 518 -8.47 1.44 -31.25
C PHE A 518 -8.11 2.84 -31.75
N ARG A 519 -6.85 3.03 -32.12
CA ARG A 519 -6.36 4.30 -32.65
C ARG A 519 -6.31 4.24 -34.17
N SER A 520 -6.98 5.18 -34.84
CA SER A 520 -6.77 5.39 -36.27
C SER A 520 -5.35 5.93 -36.50
N GLY A 521 -4.63 5.34 -37.44
CA GLY A 521 -3.26 5.76 -37.77
C GLY A 521 -3.17 7.13 -38.42
N LYS A 522 -1.94 7.54 -38.66
CA LYS A 522 -1.61 8.73 -39.45
C LYS A 522 -2.19 8.60 -40.87
N GLN A 523 -2.49 9.72 -41.51
CA GLN A 523 -2.62 9.76 -42.93
C GLN A 523 -1.32 9.32 -43.57
N GLU A 524 -1.36 8.37 -44.46
CA GLU A 524 -0.20 7.83 -45.17
C GLU A 524 -0.42 7.94 -46.66
N LEU A 525 0.68 8.21 -47.37
CA LEU A 525 0.73 8.13 -48.81
C LEU A 525 1.14 6.73 -49.23
N LYS A 526 0.22 6.01 -49.81
CA LYS A 526 0.47 4.68 -50.37
C LYS A 526 0.98 4.86 -51.80
N LEU A 527 2.24 4.51 -52.01
CA LEU A 527 2.88 4.60 -53.32
C LEU A 527 2.66 3.28 -54.09
N SER A 528 2.16 3.38 -55.31
CA SER A 528 2.07 2.27 -56.25
C SER A 528 2.85 2.58 -57.53
N MET A 529 3.56 1.58 -58.03
CA MET A 529 4.36 1.70 -59.27
C MET A 529 3.44 1.58 -60.51
N LYS A 530 3.61 2.43 -61.49
CA LYS A 530 2.99 2.34 -62.79
C LYS A 530 3.83 1.45 -63.73
N PRO A 531 3.25 0.87 -64.77
CA PRO A 531 4.00 0.05 -65.72
C PRO A 531 5.16 0.79 -66.40
N GLU A 532 5.07 2.13 -66.53
CA GLU A 532 6.11 2.99 -67.05
C GLU A 532 7.32 3.08 -66.15
N GLY A 533 7.08 2.96 -64.83
CA GLY A 533 8.15 2.93 -63.82
C GLY A 533 8.93 1.61 -63.85
N ASP A 534 8.20 0.49 -63.97
CA ASP A 534 8.83 -0.83 -64.15
C ASP A 534 9.63 -0.91 -65.45
N ALA A 535 9.08 -0.36 -66.55
CA ALA A 535 9.79 -0.26 -67.85
C ALA A 535 11.04 0.63 -67.79
N ALA A 536 11.07 1.63 -66.90
CA ALA A 536 12.26 2.46 -66.68
C ALA A 536 13.29 1.79 -65.74
N GLY A 537 13.04 0.58 -65.27
CA GLY A 537 13.94 -0.19 -64.37
C GLY A 537 13.92 0.24 -62.94
N LEU A 538 12.88 0.95 -62.50
CA LEU A 538 12.70 1.35 -61.10
C LEU A 538 12.03 0.21 -60.32
N SER A 539 12.47 0.04 -59.08
CA SER A 539 11.71 -0.79 -58.11
C SER A 539 10.92 0.12 -57.17
N LEU A 540 9.83 -0.39 -56.58
CA LEU A 540 9.05 0.32 -55.60
C LEU A 540 9.91 0.77 -54.41
N ALA A 541 10.88 -0.08 -53.99
CA ALA A 541 11.83 0.24 -52.90
C ALA A 541 12.69 1.45 -53.24
N GLN A 542 13.25 1.54 -54.47
CA GLN A 542 14.04 2.66 -54.93
C GLN A 542 13.23 3.94 -55.00
N LEU A 543 11.98 3.87 -55.46
CA LEU A 543 11.06 4.97 -55.45
C LEU A 543 10.79 5.51 -54.03
N ALA A 544 10.45 4.57 -53.12
CA ALA A 544 10.17 4.91 -51.71
C ALA A 544 11.36 5.56 -51.01
N ILE A 545 12.60 5.06 -51.26
CA ILE A 545 13.84 5.66 -50.73
C ILE A 545 14.00 7.09 -51.24
N GLN A 546 13.82 7.38 -52.55
CA GLN A 546 13.95 8.70 -53.11
C GLN A 546 12.90 9.68 -52.52
N VAL A 547 11.65 9.24 -52.37
CA VAL A 547 10.62 10.07 -51.73
C VAL A 547 10.97 10.35 -50.28
N ARG A 548 11.43 9.34 -49.53
CA ARG A 548 11.88 9.51 -48.16
C ARG A 548 13.04 10.50 -48.06
N GLN A 549 14.05 10.38 -48.93
CA GLN A 549 15.21 11.27 -48.97
C GLN A 549 14.84 12.74 -49.24
N ALA A 550 13.86 12.96 -50.12
CA ALA A 550 13.38 14.26 -50.47
C ALA A 550 12.64 14.96 -49.32
N PHE A 551 11.71 14.26 -48.66
CA PHE A 551 10.82 14.83 -47.63
C PHE A 551 11.38 14.72 -46.20
N TYR A 552 11.90 13.58 -45.81
CA TYR A 552 12.51 13.39 -44.47
C TYR A 552 13.95 13.88 -44.47
N GLY A 553 14.68 13.56 -45.52
CA GLY A 553 16.09 13.85 -45.66
C GLY A 553 16.95 12.59 -45.58
N GLU A 554 18.21 12.77 -45.95
CA GLU A 554 19.26 11.75 -45.89
C GLU A 554 20.44 12.29 -45.08
N GLU A 555 20.98 11.50 -44.19
CA GLU A 555 22.18 11.77 -43.45
C GLU A 555 23.38 11.59 -44.36
N ALA A 556 23.92 12.71 -44.84
CA ALA A 556 25.10 12.72 -45.74
C ALA A 556 26.40 12.46 -44.99
N GLN A 557 26.50 12.93 -43.74
CA GLN A 557 27.69 12.80 -42.93
C GLN A 557 27.34 12.97 -41.46
N ARG A 558 28.15 12.35 -40.61
CA ARG A 558 28.11 12.54 -39.15
C ARG A 558 29.48 13.02 -38.69
N ILE A 559 29.52 14.08 -37.91
CA ILE A 559 30.73 14.73 -37.44
C ILE A 559 30.68 14.87 -35.92
N GLN A 560 31.71 14.35 -35.25
CA GLN A 560 31.91 14.62 -33.83
C GLN A 560 32.50 16.04 -33.66
N ARG A 561 31.78 16.91 -32.98
CA ARG A 561 32.23 18.29 -32.68
C ARG A 561 32.28 18.45 -31.16
N GLY A 562 33.44 18.21 -30.57
CA GLY A 562 33.59 18.22 -29.13
C GLY A 562 32.75 17.12 -28.47
N ARG A 563 31.73 17.47 -27.72
CA ARG A 563 30.77 16.56 -27.08
C ARG A 563 29.53 16.24 -27.93
N ASP A 564 29.32 17.01 -29.01
CA ASP A 564 28.11 16.93 -29.82
C ASP A 564 28.32 16.04 -31.04
N ASP A 565 27.31 15.20 -31.34
CA ASP A 565 27.23 14.38 -32.53
C ASP A 565 26.38 15.09 -33.59
N VAL A 566 27.08 15.77 -34.52
CA VAL A 566 26.45 16.66 -35.54
C VAL A 566 26.11 15.84 -36.76
N ARG A 567 24.83 15.74 -37.12
CA ARG A 567 24.31 15.07 -38.31
C ARG A 567 24.14 16.08 -39.42
N VAL A 568 24.76 15.84 -40.55
CA VAL A 568 24.56 16.64 -41.75
C VAL A 568 23.41 16.03 -42.55
N MET A 569 22.23 16.67 -42.48
CA MET A 569 21.03 16.22 -43.18
C MET A 569 20.80 17.01 -44.44
N VAL A 570 20.53 16.31 -45.55
CA VAL A 570 20.16 16.90 -46.84
C VAL A 570 18.71 16.57 -47.15
N ARG A 571 17.89 17.58 -47.36
CA ARG A 571 16.46 17.44 -47.61
C ARG A 571 15.90 18.59 -48.45
N TYR A 572 14.69 18.48 -48.96
CA TYR A 572 13.98 19.58 -49.62
C TYR A 572 13.74 20.76 -48.68
N THR A 573 13.53 21.95 -49.26
CA THR A 573 13.19 23.14 -48.50
C THR A 573 11.89 22.98 -47.74
N ASP A 574 11.71 23.71 -46.65
CA ASP A 574 10.49 23.63 -45.83
C ASP A 574 9.21 23.92 -46.62
N SER A 575 9.28 24.87 -47.59
CA SER A 575 8.16 25.19 -48.46
C SER A 575 7.74 24.02 -49.36
N GLU A 576 8.69 23.18 -49.83
CA GLU A 576 8.41 22.01 -50.64
C GLU A 576 7.93 20.83 -49.79
N ARG A 577 8.44 20.69 -48.56
CA ARG A 577 8.05 19.60 -47.69
C ARG A 577 6.66 19.74 -47.08
N ARG A 578 6.11 20.95 -47.01
CA ARG A 578 4.81 21.25 -46.41
C ARG A 578 3.60 20.90 -47.27
N SER A 579 3.81 20.52 -48.55
CA SER A 579 2.73 20.27 -49.51
C SER A 579 2.85 18.90 -50.15
N VAL A 580 1.75 18.08 -50.10
CA VAL A 580 1.65 16.84 -50.84
C VAL A 580 1.81 17.08 -52.37
N GLY A 581 1.38 18.24 -52.90
CA GLY A 581 1.56 18.64 -54.28
C GLY A 581 3.05 18.85 -54.69
N ALA A 582 3.99 18.85 -53.74
CA ALA A 582 5.41 18.82 -54.08
C ALA A 582 5.82 17.46 -54.71
N LEU A 583 5.08 16.40 -54.34
CA LEU A 583 5.29 15.07 -54.92
C LEU A 583 5.02 15.04 -56.43
N ASP A 584 4.01 15.77 -56.89
CA ASP A 584 3.70 15.88 -58.34
C ASP A 584 4.82 16.55 -59.11
N ARG A 585 5.57 17.45 -58.51
CA ARG A 585 6.70 18.14 -59.10
C ARG A 585 8.04 17.42 -58.95
N MET A 586 8.06 16.36 -58.09
CA MET A 586 9.26 15.58 -57.84
C MET A 586 9.73 14.86 -59.09
N ARG A 587 11.05 14.84 -59.29
CA ARG A 587 11.70 14.01 -60.32
C ARG A 587 12.35 12.80 -59.69
N VAL A 588 12.01 11.61 -60.20
CA VAL A 588 12.58 10.33 -59.75
C VAL A 588 13.73 9.96 -60.68
N ARG A 589 14.85 9.58 -60.09
CA ARG A 589 16.06 9.19 -60.84
C ARG A 589 16.04 7.68 -61.07
N THR A 590 16.14 7.29 -62.38
CA THR A 590 16.25 5.88 -62.77
C THR A 590 17.67 5.34 -62.53
N PRO A 591 17.84 4.00 -62.48
CA PRO A 591 19.17 3.40 -62.39
C PRO A 591 20.11 3.78 -63.54
N ALA A 592 19.57 4.15 -64.69
CA ALA A 592 20.32 4.66 -65.85
C ALA A 592 20.72 6.13 -65.74
N GLY A 593 20.33 6.83 -64.66
CA GLY A 593 20.63 8.23 -64.40
C GLY A 593 19.69 9.25 -65.04
N SER A 594 18.63 8.84 -65.73
CA SER A 594 17.61 9.69 -66.31
C SER A 594 16.62 10.16 -65.20
N GLU A 595 16.13 11.41 -65.33
CA GLU A 595 15.13 11.98 -64.41
C GLU A 595 13.74 11.97 -65.05
N ILE A 596 12.79 11.35 -64.41
CA ILE A 596 11.40 11.18 -64.87
C ILE A 596 10.46 11.83 -63.83
N PRO A 597 9.42 12.57 -64.24
CA PRO A 597 8.40 13.05 -63.31
C PRO A 597 7.79 11.92 -62.48
N PHE A 598 7.55 12.14 -61.17
CA PHE A 598 6.97 11.15 -60.27
C PHE A 598 5.64 10.65 -60.79
N THR A 599 4.77 11.54 -61.27
CA THR A 599 3.42 11.20 -61.78
C THR A 599 3.42 10.28 -63.00
N THR A 600 4.55 10.19 -63.71
CA THR A 600 4.73 9.26 -64.86
C THR A 600 5.01 7.83 -64.37
N VAL A 601 5.81 7.68 -63.33
CA VAL A 601 6.29 6.36 -62.87
C VAL A 601 5.49 5.77 -61.68
N ALA A 602 4.73 6.60 -60.97
CA ALA A 602 4.04 6.20 -59.77
C ALA A 602 2.73 6.93 -59.56
N GLU A 603 1.90 6.39 -58.71
CA GLU A 603 0.69 6.96 -58.17
C GLU A 603 0.76 6.98 -56.64
N ALA A 604 0.20 8.01 -56.03
CA ALA A 604 0.13 8.18 -54.61
C ALA A 604 -1.31 8.36 -54.17
N GLU A 605 -1.80 7.43 -53.38
CA GLU A 605 -3.13 7.46 -52.78
C GLU A 605 -3.04 7.82 -51.29
N LEU A 606 -3.94 8.72 -50.85
CA LEU A 606 -4.10 9.01 -49.43
C LEU A 606 -4.88 7.89 -48.76
N GLY A 607 -4.27 7.23 -47.80
CA GLY A 607 -4.91 6.21 -46.97
C GLY A 607 -4.73 6.48 -45.49
N ARG A 608 -5.31 5.63 -44.65
CA ARG A 608 -5.01 5.56 -43.22
C ARG A 608 -4.66 4.13 -42.87
N GLY A 609 -3.51 3.96 -42.23
CA GLY A 609 -3.12 2.68 -41.64
C GLY A 609 -3.67 2.54 -40.20
N TYR A 610 -3.29 1.47 -39.54
CA TYR A 610 -3.51 1.33 -38.11
C TYR A 610 -2.32 1.96 -37.36
N ALA A 611 -2.60 2.67 -36.25
CA ALA A 611 -1.56 3.24 -35.42
C ALA A 611 -0.76 2.16 -34.70
N SER A 612 -1.49 1.22 -34.12
CA SER A 612 -0.95 0.03 -33.43
C SER A 612 -1.90 -1.14 -33.62
N ILE A 613 -1.36 -2.34 -33.58
CA ILE A 613 -2.13 -3.58 -33.56
C ILE A 613 -1.70 -4.34 -32.31
N ASN A 614 -2.60 -4.34 -31.31
CA ASN A 614 -2.37 -5.07 -30.08
C ASN A 614 -2.85 -6.52 -30.22
N ARG A 615 -2.07 -7.44 -29.67
CA ARG A 615 -2.41 -8.86 -29.61
C ARG A 615 -2.12 -9.42 -28.24
N THR A 616 -3.06 -10.24 -27.74
CA THR A 616 -2.90 -11.05 -26.55
C THR A 616 -3.19 -12.50 -26.94
N ASP A 617 -2.32 -13.43 -26.57
CA ASP A 617 -2.43 -14.85 -26.96
C ASP A 617 -2.63 -15.05 -28.47
N ALA A 618 -1.84 -14.32 -29.27
CA ALA A 618 -1.86 -14.30 -30.73
C ALA A 618 -3.17 -13.79 -31.41
N ARG A 619 -4.19 -13.37 -30.63
CA ARG A 619 -5.42 -12.78 -31.12
C ARG A 619 -5.36 -11.26 -31.06
N ARG A 620 -6.01 -10.59 -32.01
CA ARG A 620 -6.19 -9.14 -31.97
C ARG A 620 -7.06 -8.77 -30.80
N VAL A 621 -6.67 -7.68 -30.07
CA VAL A 621 -7.42 -7.18 -28.94
C VAL A 621 -7.72 -5.69 -29.09
N VAL A 622 -8.87 -5.29 -28.54
CA VAL A 622 -9.26 -3.89 -28.32
C VAL A 622 -9.67 -3.78 -26.86
N ASN A 623 -9.03 -2.88 -26.14
CA ASN A 623 -9.37 -2.58 -24.76
C ASN A 623 -10.29 -1.37 -24.73
N VAL A 624 -11.38 -1.45 -23.98
CA VAL A 624 -12.22 -0.31 -23.59
C VAL A 624 -11.92 -0.02 -22.13
N THR A 625 -11.42 1.18 -21.87
CA THR A 625 -10.96 1.60 -20.53
C THR A 625 -11.76 2.79 -20.04
N ALA A 626 -11.98 2.85 -18.74
CA ALA A 626 -12.59 3.99 -18.07
C ALA A 626 -12.04 4.13 -16.64
N ASP A 627 -12.15 5.33 -16.10
CA ASP A 627 -11.95 5.57 -14.68
C ASP A 627 -13.31 5.86 -14.00
N VAL A 628 -13.34 5.85 -12.66
CA VAL A 628 -14.56 6.07 -11.89
C VAL A 628 -14.33 7.11 -10.80
N ASP A 629 -15.31 7.98 -10.61
CA ASP A 629 -15.40 8.78 -9.40
C ASP A 629 -15.94 7.91 -8.26
N ARG A 630 -15.03 7.41 -7.44
CA ARG A 630 -15.35 6.49 -6.33
C ARG A 630 -16.23 7.11 -5.24
N SER A 631 -16.46 8.42 -5.27
CA SER A 631 -17.44 9.08 -4.40
C SER A 631 -18.89 8.85 -4.87
N VAL A 632 -19.07 8.53 -6.17
CA VAL A 632 -20.37 8.34 -6.81
C VAL A 632 -20.65 6.86 -7.06
N ILE A 633 -19.68 6.13 -7.64
CA ILE A 633 -19.82 4.71 -8.03
C ILE A 633 -18.47 3.99 -7.97
N THR A 634 -18.47 2.68 -7.69
CA THR A 634 -17.27 1.86 -7.76
C THR A 634 -17.18 1.10 -9.09
N ALA A 635 -15.95 0.75 -9.48
CA ALA A 635 -15.72 -0.06 -10.68
C ALA A 635 -16.39 -1.43 -10.57
N GLU A 636 -16.40 -2.02 -9.38
CA GLU A 636 -17.06 -3.30 -9.09
C GLU A 636 -18.56 -3.24 -9.30
N GLU A 637 -19.22 -2.15 -8.88
CA GLU A 637 -20.66 -1.96 -9.08
C GLU A 637 -21.00 -1.87 -10.59
N VAL A 638 -20.22 -1.08 -11.34
CA VAL A 638 -20.40 -0.94 -12.79
C VAL A 638 -20.20 -2.30 -13.49
N LEU A 639 -19.11 -3.01 -13.17
CA LEU A 639 -18.78 -4.29 -13.78
C LEU A 639 -19.75 -5.40 -13.39
N SER A 640 -20.26 -5.39 -12.17
CA SER A 640 -21.28 -6.33 -11.69
C SER A 640 -22.60 -6.14 -12.46
N ASP A 641 -23.04 -4.88 -12.64
CA ASP A 641 -24.24 -4.57 -13.42
C ASP A 641 -24.08 -4.94 -14.91
N LEU A 642 -22.93 -4.61 -15.51
CA LEU A 642 -22.61 -5.00 -16.87
C LEU A 642 -22.61 -6.51 -17.06
N SER A 643 -21.99 -7.26 -16.12
CA SER A 643 -21.89 -8.72 -16.16
C SER A 643 -23.24 -9.40 -15.90
N GLY A 644 -24.16 -8.73 -15.20
CA GLY A 644 -25.48 -9.24 -14.84
C GLY A 644 -26.44 -9.45 -16.02
N GLY A 645 -26.16 -8.88 -17.20
CA GLY A 645 -26.98 -9.01 -18.38
C GLY A 645 -26.31 -8.52 -19.66
N TYR A 646 -25.95 -7.23 -19.70
CA TYR A 646 -25.50 -6.57 -20.93
C TYR A 646 -24.31 -7.23 -21.63
N LEU A 647 -23.27 -7.63 -20.90
CA LEU A 647 -22.10 -8.30 -21.49
C LEU A 647 -22.47 -9.68 -22.05
N ASN A 648 -23.37 -10.41 -21.37
CA ASN A 648 -23.83 -11.72 -21.84
C ASN A 648 -24.65 -11.60 -23.10
N ASP A 649 -25.55 -10.63 -23.19
CA ASP A 649 -26.35 -10.36 -24.39
C ASP A 649 -25.46 -9.97 -25.57
N LEU A 650 -24.50 -9.06 -25.32
CA LEU A 650 -23.53 -8.63 -26.32
C LEU A 650 -22.67 -9.78 -26.86
N LEU A 651 -22.22 -10.71 -26.00
CA LEU A 651 -21.45 -11.88 -26.42
C LEU A 651 -22.31 -12.93 -27.17
N ASN A 652 -23.58 -13.06 -26.81
CA ASN A 652 -24.50 -13.94 -27.54
C ASN A 652 -24.71 -13.47 -28.97
N ASP A 653 -24.78 -12.15 -29.21
CA ASP A 653 -24.87 -11.55 -30.53
C ASP A 653 -23.56 -11.67 -31.34
N HIS A 654 -22.42 -11.81 -30.64
CA HIS A 654 -21.06 -11.85 -31.21
C HIS A 654 -20.24 -13.08 -30.72
N PRO A 655 -20.60 -14.31 -31.09
CA PRO A 655 -20.02 -15.54 -30.52
C PRO A 655 -18.53 -15.77 -30.84
N ARG A 656 -17.96 -15.01 -31.79
CA ARG A 656 -16.54 -15.10 -32.18
C ARG A 656 -15.63 -14.15 -31.38
N VAL A 657 -16.22 -13.29 -30.56
CA VAL A 657 -15.49 -12.35 -29.71
C VAL A 657 -15.44 -12.89 -28.30
N ALA A 658 -14.26 -12.93 -27.72
CA ALA A 658 -14.09 -13.25 -26.32
C ALA A 658 -13.81 -11.95 -25.53
N LEU A 659 -14.30 -11.90 -24.30
CA LEU A 659 -14.15 -10.79 -23.39
C LEU A 659 -13.35 -11.23 -22.15
N SER A 660 -12.40 -10.40 -21.71
CA SER A 660 -11.72 -10.54 -20.44
C SER A 660 -11.70 -9.21 -19.69
N LEU A 661 -11.74 -9.28 -18.37
CA LEU A 661 -11.54 -8.12 -17.50
C LEU A 661 -10.05 -8.03 -17.18
N GLU A 662 -9.47 -6.88 -17.46
CA GLU A 662 -8.05 -6.59 -17.28
C GLU A 662 -7.86 -5.48 -16.22
N GLY A 663 -6.65 -4.89 -16.15
CA GLY A 663 -6.36 -3.80 -15.23
C GLY A 663 -6.45 -4.17 -13.75
N GLU A 664 -7.08 -3.31 -12.95
CA GLU A 664 -7.23 -3.50 -11.51
C GLU A 664 -8.00 -4.79 -11.16
N GLN A 665 -9.01 -5.14 -11.96
CA GLN A 665 -9.86 -6.31 -11.72
C GLN A 665 -9.12 -7.64 -11.88
N ARG A 666 -8.31 -7.77 -12.94
CA ARG A 666 -7.50 -8.97 -13.15
C ARG A 666 -6.50 -9.14 -12.02
N GLN A 667 -5.78 -8.08 -11.66
CA GLN A 667 -4.80 -8.14 -10.58
C GLN A 667 -5.44 -8.47 -9.23
N SER A 668 -6.60 -7.88 -8.94
CA SER A 668 -7.39 -8.19 -7.75
C SER A 668 -7.79 -9.66 -7.71
N GLY A 669 -8.34 -10.18 -8.81
CA GLY A 669 -8.75 -11.58 -8.91
C GLY A 669 -7.57 -12.56 -8.76
N GLU A 670 -6.49 -12.33 -9.49
CA GLU A 670 -5.27 -13.17 -9.41
C GLU A 670 -4.66 -13.17 -8.00
N TYR A 671 -4.60 -12.00 -7.37
CA TYR A 671 -4.08 -11.87 -6.00
C TYR A 671 -4.95 -12.60 -4.98
N LEU A 672 -6.26 -12.38 -5.00
CA LEU A 672 -7.18 -13.03 -4.07
C LEU A 672 -7.15 -14.55 -4.21
N VAL A 673 -7.17 -15.06 -5.44
CA VAL A 673 -7.06 -16.51 -5.72
C VAL A 673 -5.72 -17.06 -5.24
N SER A 674 -4.61 -16.30 -5.41
CA SER A 674 -3.29 -16.72 -4.95
C SER A 674 -3.19 -16.87 -3.43
N LEU A 675 -4.01 -16.15 -2.66
CA LEU A 675 -4.02 -16.22 -1.20
C LEU A 675 -4.89 -17.36 -0.65
N VAL A 676 -5.93 -17.79 -1.38
CA VAL A 676 -6.92 -18.76 -0.87
C VAL A 676 -6.27 -20.10 -0.50
N PHE A 677 -5.49 -20.68 -1.40
CA PHE A 677 -4.88 -21.98 -1.18
C PHE A 677 -3.82 -21.98 -0.06
N PRO A 678 -2.85 -21.03 -0.05
CA PRO A 678 -1.92 -20.90 1.07
C PRO A 678 -2.61 -20.63 2.41
N PHE A 679 -3.70 -19.85 2.41
CA PHE A 679 -4.46 -19.59 3.63
C PHE A 679 -5.17 -20.85 4.17
N LEU A 680 -5.74 -21.68 3.31
CA LEU A 680 -6.32 -22.96 3.73
C LEU A 680 -5.26 -23.91 4.29
N ILE A 681 -4.07 -23.95 3.68
CA ILE A 681 -2.93 -24.71 4.22
C ILE A 681 -2.53 -24.16 5.59
N ALA A 682 -2.43 -22.84 5.74
CA ALA A 682 -2.09 -22.22 7.01
C ALA A 682 -3.12 -22.57 8.11
N LEU A 683 -4.42 -22.54 7.80
CA LEU A 683 -5.47 -22.96 8.73
C LEU A 683 -5.31 -24.44 9.14
N PHE A 684 -4.96 -25.31 8.19
CA PHE A 684 -4.70 -26.72 8.49
C PHE A 684 -3.46 -26.91 9.38
N VAL A 685 -2.38 -26.18 9.11
CA VAL A 685 -1.16 -26.22 9.94
C VAL A 685 -1.43 -25.62 11.32
N ILE A 686 -2.18 -24.53 11.43
CA ILE A 686 -2.63 -23.95 12.71
C ILE A 686 -3.43 -25.00 13.50
N TYR A 687 -4.36 -25.70 12.85
CA TYR A 687 -5.10 -26.78 13.48
C TYR A 687 -4.17 -27.87 14.04
N ALA A 688 -3.20 -28.33 13.26
CA ALA A 688 -2.23 -29.34 13.68
C ALA A 688 -1.34 -28.84 14.83
N LEU A 689 -0.86 -27.58 14.77
CA LEU A 689 -0.07 -26.96 15.84
C LEU A 689 -0.87 -26.84 17.15
N LEU A 690 -2.17 -26.59 17.09
CA LEU A 690 -3.04 -26.53 18.27
C LEU A 690 -3.36 -27.92 18.85
N ALA A 691 -3.48 -28.95 17.99
CA ALA A 691 -3.79 -30.29 18.42
C ALA A 691 -2.68 -30.90 19.32
N ILE A 692 -1.42 -30.52 19.08
CA ILE A 692 -0.27 -31.05 19.85
C ILE A 692 -0.33 -30.65 21.33
N PRO A 693 -0.37 -29.35 21.72
CA PRO A 693 -0.37 -28.95 23.12
C PRO A 693 -1.69 -29.27 23.85
N LEU A 694 -2.80 -29.42 23.12
CA LEU A 694 -4.11 -29.69 23.69
C LEU A 694 -4.42 -31.20 23.82
N HIS A 695 -3.63 -32.06 23.17
CA HIS A 695 -3.87 -33.53 23.11
C HIS A 695 -5.32 -33.87 22.70
N SER A 696 -5.90 -33.06 21.79
CA SER A 696 -7.31 -33.18 21.40
C SER A 696 -7.48 -32.75 19.92
N TYR A 697 -8.38 -33.46 19.21
CA TYR A 697 -8.74 -33.09 17.83
C TYR A 697 -9.96 -32.14 17.75
N THR A 698 -10.74 -32.00 18.80
CA THR A 698 -11.95 -31.17 18.85
C THR A 698 -11.68 -29.78 19.39
N GLN A 699 -10.80 -29.64 20.38
CA GLN A 699 -10.46 -28.35 20.98
C GLN A 699 -9.80 -27.33 19.99
N PRO A 700 -8.95 -27.76 19.05
CA PRO A 700 -8.45 -26.83 18.00
C PRO A 700 -9.57 -26.19 17.18
N LEU A 701 -10.60 -26.95 16.79
CA LEU A 701 -11.74 -26.42 16.04
C LEU A 701 -12.53 -25.39 16.86
N MET A 702 -12.66 -25.63 18.17
CA MET A 702 -13.26 -24.65 19.08
C MET A 702 -12.46 -23.35 19.13
N ILE A 703 -11.14 -23.42 19.24
CA ILE A 703 -10.27 -22.25 19.25
C ILE A 703 -10.35 -21.50 17.92
N MET A 704 -10.26 -22.22 16.80
CA MET A 704 -10.33 -21.65 15.46
C MET A 704 -11.70 -21.02 15.13
N SER A 705 -12.76 -21.43 15.82
CA SER A 705 -14.10 -20.83 15.64
C SER A 705 -14.17 -19.34 16.00
N VAL A 706 -13.14 -18.82 16.68
CA VAL A 706 -13.03 -17.37 17.01
C VAL A 706 -12.56 -16.54 15.82
N ILE A 707 -11.85 -17.13 14.84
CA ILE A 707 -11.30 -16.42 13.67
C ILE A 707 -12.37 -15.65 12.89
N PRO A 708 -13.54 -16.21 12.54
CA PRO A 708 -14.60 -15.47 11.85
C PRO A 708 -15.07 -14.21 12.59
N PHE A 709 -15.05 -14.25 13.93
CA PHE A 709 -15.44 -13.08 14.74
C PHE A 709 -14.40 -11.96 14.71
N ALA A 710 -13.12 -12.30 14.53
CA ALA A 710 -12.09 -11.28 14.29
C ALA A 710 -12.36 -10.54 12.96
N TYR A 711 -12.81 -11.26 11.93
CA TYR A 711 -13.19 -10.64 10.66
C TYR A 711 -14.41 -9.72 10.80
N VAL A 712 -15.42 -10.16 11.55
CA VAL A 712 -16.57 -9.30 11.87
C VAL A 712 -16.13 -8.05 12.64
N GLY A 713 -15.22 -8.20 13.59
CA GLY A 713 -14.63 -7.07 14.33
C GLY A 713 -13.91 -6.10 13.40
N ALA A 714 -13.13 -6.60 12.44
CA ALA A 714 -12.48 -5.78 11.42
C ALA A 714 -13.50 -5.03 10.54
N ILE A 715 -14.57 -5.69 10.09
CA ILE A 715 -15.65 -5.08 9.30
C ILE A 715 -16.32 -3.93 10.08
N TRP A 716 -16.68 -4.18 11.34
CA TRP A 716 -17.25 -3.12 12.17
C TRP A 716 -16.25 -2.00 12.47
N GLY A 717 -14.96 -2.34 12.62
CA GLY A 717 -13.90 -1.34 12.72
C GLY A 717 -13.85 -0.40 11.53
N HIS A 718 -13.90 -0.95 10.31
CA HIS A 718 -13.97 -0.14 9.09
C HIS A 718 -15.25 0.70 9.02
N GLN A 719 -16.40 0.14 9.42
CA GLN A 719 -17.66 0.87 9.46
C GLN A 719 -17.61 2.05 10.44
N ILE A 720 -16.94 1.87 11.59
CA ILE A 720 -16.76 2.93 12.59
C ILE A 720 -15.81 4.01 12.04
N MET A 721 -14.64 3.59 11.51
CA MET A 721 -13.61 4.51 11.01
C MET A 721 -14.10 5.29 9.76
N LYS A 722 -14.99 4.70 8.97
CA LYS A 722 -15.65 5.38 7.86
C LYS A 722 -16.53 6.56 8.31
N GLN A 723 -17.16 6.48 9.48
CA GLN A 723 -17.95 7.60 10.02
C GLN A 723 -17.09 8.81 10.44
N PHE A 724 -15.79 8.59 10.59
CA PHE A 724 -14.79 9.65 10.88
C PHE A 724 -14.00 10.07 9.65
N ASP A 725 -14.39 9.63 8.46
CA ASP A 725 -13.70 9.87 7.17
C ASP A 725 -12.22 9.45 7.11
N LEU A 726 -11.84 8.49 7.98
CA LEU A 726 -10.47 7.99 8.06
C LEU A 726 -10.21 6.79 7.13
N VAL A 727 -11.27 6.10 6.69
CA VAL A 727 -11.19 4.96 5.76
C VAL A 727 -12.39 4.98 4.82
N ALA A 728 -12.17 4.88 3.53
CA ALA A 728 -13.26 4.91 2.53
C ALA A 728 -14.09 3.60 2.50
N GLY A 729 -13.46 2.46 2.77
CA GLY A 729 -14.08 1.14 2.72
C GLY A 729 -13.07 0.01 3.00
N LEU A 730 -13.37 -1.18 2.52
CA LEU A 730 -12.44 -2.30 2.57
C LEU A 730 -11.41 -2.19 1.44
N ALA A 731 -10.18 -2.59 1.71
CA ALA A 731 -9.09 -2.59 0.73
C ALA A 731 -8.32 -3.93 0.79
N MET A 732 -7.42 -4.15 -0.16
CA MET A 732 -6.48 -5.28 -0.13
C MET A 732 -5.74 -5.34 1.21
N MET A 733 -5.29 -4.20 1.73
CA MET A 733 -4.62 -4.10 3.03
C MET A 733 -5.51 -4.53 4.20
N SER A 734 -6.83 -4.33 4.10
CA SER A 734 -7.78 -4.82 5.12
C SER A 734 -7.76 -6.35 5.21
N ILE A 735 -7.67 -7.04 4.08
CA ILE A 735 -7.60 -8.51 4.02
C ILE A 735 -6.33 -9.02 4.69
N LEU A 736 -5.18 -8.37 4.41
CA LEU A 736 -3.92 -8.71 5.07
C LEU A 736 -3.99 -8.50 6.59
N GLY A 737 -4.65 -7.42 7.04
CA GLY A 737 -4.91 -7.18 8.46
C GLY A 737 -5.82 -8.22 9.10
N MET A 738 -6.83 -8.72 8.38
CA MET A 738 -7.70 -9.80 8.84
C MET A 738 -6.94 -11.12 8.98
N ILE A 739 -6.06 -11.45 8.02
CA ILE A 739 -5.18 -12.63 8.08
C ILE A 739 -4.27 -12.54 9.31
N ALA A 740 -3.66 -11.39 9.55
CA ALA A 740 -2.84 -11.14 10.73
C ALA A 740 -3.63 -11.31 12.04
N ALA A 741 -4.85 -10.75 12.10
CA ALA A 741 -5.73 -10.87 13.26
C ALA A 741 -6.09 -12.34 13.58
N ALA A 742 -6.28 -13.17 12.56
CA ALA A 742 -6.57 -14.61 12.74
C ALA A 742 -5.46 -15.32 13.54
N GLY A 743 -4.19 -15.02 13.25
CA GLY A 743 -3.05 -15.61 13.98
C GLY A 743 -2.98 -15.16 15.44
N VAL A 744 -3.18 -13.86 15.69
CA VAL A 744 -3.08 -13.27 17.05
C VAL A 744 -4.20 -13.76 17.96
N VAL A 745 -5.42 -13.86 17.46
CA VAL A 745 -6.61 -14.24 18.26
C VAL A 745 -6.57 -15.69 18.71
N VAL A 746 -6.00 -16.58 17.90
CA VAL A 746 -5.82 -18.00 18.23
C VAL A 746 -4.92 -18.17 19.44
N ASN A 747 -3.85 -17.34 19.59
CA ASN A 747 -2.94 -17.40 20.73
C ASN A 747 -3.65 -17.20 22.08
N SER A 748 -4.47 -16.14 22.20
CA SER A 748 -5.23 -15.85 23.42
C SER A 748 -6.22 -16.99 23.79
N SER A 749 -6.88 -17.55 22.79
CA SER A 749 -7.84 -18.66 22.97
C SER A 749 -7.15 -19.97 23.34
N LEU A 750 -5.93 -20.23 22.82
CA LEU A 750 -5.10 -21.39 23.19
C LEU A 750 -4.72 -21.35 24.67
N ILE A 751 -4.20 -20.18 25.13
CA ILE A 751 -3.77 -20.00 26.51
C ILE A 751 -4.97 -20.18 27.47
N LEU A 752 -6.15 -19.68 27.13
CA LEU A 752 -7.37 -19.86 27.90
C LEU A 752 -7.75 -21.33 27.99
N THR A 753 -7.85 -22.03 26.85
CA THR A 753 -8.23 -23.46 26.77
C THR A 753 -7.23 -24.36 27.51
N TYR A 754 -5.93 -24.09 27.33
CA TYR A 754 -4.86 -24.80 28.04
C TYR A 754 -5.01 -24.65 29.57
N THR A 755 -5.40 -23.44 30.03
CA THR A 755 -5.64 -23.18 31.46
C THR A 755 -6.86 -23.95 31.98
N VAL A 756 -7.94 -24.06 31.21
CA VAL A 756 -9.11 -24.89 31.53
C VAL A 756 -8.67 -26.34 31.71
N ASN A 757 -7.95 -26.91 30.71
CA ASN A 757 -7.49 -28.30 30.75
C ASN A 757 -6.64 -28.59 32.01
N ARG A 758 -5.76 -27.66 32.36
CA ARG A 758 -4.90 -27.75 33.54
C ARG A 758 -5.74 -27.78 34.84
N LEU A 759 -6.70 -26.84 35.02
CA LEU A 759 -7.54 -26.81 36.22
C LEU A 759 -8.40 -28.04 36.34
N VAL A 760 -8.89 -28.57 35.24
CA VAL A 760 -9.60 -29.86 35.25
C VAL A 760 -8.68 -31.01 35.67
N SER A 761 -7.42 -31.06 35.20
CA SER A 761 -6.42 -32.05 35.60
C SER A 761 -6.01 -31.91 37.07
N GLU A 762 -6.09 -30.73 37.64
CA GLU A 762 -5.87 -30.42 39.05
C GLU A 762 -7.08 -30.81 39.95
N GLY A 763 -8.20 -31.30 39.36
CA GLY A 763 -9.36 -31.83 40.08
C GLY A 763 -10.52 -30.84 40.23
N GLU A 764 -10.50 -29.70 39.61
CA GLU A 764 -11.64 -28.76 39.57
C GLU A 764 -12.80 -29.34 38.73
N SER A 765 -14.04 -29.07 39.15
CA SER A 765 -15.20 -29.34 38.31
C SER A 765 -15.15 -28.51 37.03
N LEU A 766 -15.60 -29.07 35.92
CA LEU A 766 -15.52 -28.39 34.60
C LEU A 766 -16.13 -26.99 34.61
N ASP A 767 -17.31 -26.83 35.20
CA ASP A 767 -17.99 -25.52 35.28
C ASP A 767 -17.17 -24.50 36.07
N ASN A 768 -16.52 -24.90 37.15
CA ASN A 768 -15.66 -24.02 37.94
C ASN A 768 -14.33 -23.75 37.20
N ALA A 769 -13.74 -24.79 36.60
CA ALA A 769 -12.48 -24.65 35.84
C ALA A 769 -12.62 -23.70 34.68
N VAL A 770 -13.72 -23.74 33.92
CA VAL A 770 -13.99 -22.83 32.78
C VAL A 770 -14.13 -21.39 33.26
N VAL A 771 -14.90 -21.12 34.32
CA VAL A 771 -15.08 -19.79 34.89
C VAL A 771 -13.78 -19.28 35.52
N ASN A 772 -13.06 -20.11 36.28
CA ASN A 772 -11.83 -19.75 36.96
C ASN A 772 -10.69 -19.44 35.93
N ALA A 773 -10.60 -20.23 34.87
CA ALA A 773 -9.65 -19.97 33.77
C ALA A 773 -9.94 -18.63 33.12
N ALA A 774 -11.20 -18.33 32.79
CA ALA A 774 -11.58 -17.08 32.19
C ALA A 774 -11.26 -15.89 33.11
N VAL A 775 -11.56 -15.98 34.39
CA VAL A 775 -11.26 -14.94 35.39
C VAL A 775 -9.75 -14.74 35.55
N THR A 776 -8.97 -15.82 35.66
CA THR A 776 -7.51 -15.75 35.84
C THR A 776 -6.82 -15.15 34.58
N ARG A 777 -7.33 -15.46 33.40
CA ARG A 777 -6.75 -14.99 32.13
C ARG A 777 -7.35 -13.68 31.61
N CYS A 778 -8.40 -13.16 32.24
CA CYS A 778 -9.07 -11.93 31.82
C CYS A 778 -8.09 -10.74 31.72
N ARG A 779 -7.27 -10.51 32.76
CA ARG A 779 -6.33 -9.38 32.80
C ARG A 779 -5.24 -9.46 31.73
N PRO A 780 -4.48 -10.57 31.56
CA PRO A 780 -3.53 -10.73 30.48
C PRO A 780 -4.16 -10.52 29.10
N ILE A 781 -5.28 -11.19 28.81
CA ILE A 781 -5.93 -11.15 27.50
C ILE A 781 -6.47 -9.75 27.14
N ILE A 782 -7.07 -9.04 28.10
CA ILE A 782 -7.50 -7.64 27.87
C ILE A 782 -6.28 -6.73 27.65
N LEU A 783 -5.23 -6.91 28.45
CA LEU A 783 -4.03 -6.09 28.33
C LEU A 783 -3.36 -6.27 26.97
N THR A 784 -3.20 -7.51 26.49
CA THR A 784 -2.60 -7.78 25.17
C THR A 784 -3.42 -7.16 24.04
N SER A 785 -4.73 -7.30 24.06
CA SER A 785 -5.59 -6.68 23.03
C SER A 785 -5.56 -5.14 23.08
N LEU A 786 -5.49 -4.59 24.29
CA LEU A 786 -5.42 -3.14 24.48
C LEU A 786 -4.05 -2.60 24.05
N THR A 787 -2.93 -3.32 24.32
CA THR A 787 -1.61 -2.95 23.82
C THR A 787 -1.53 -2.95 22.32
N THR A 788 -2.15 -3.95 21.65
CA THR A 788 -2.23 -4.02 20.18
C THR A 788 -3.04 -2.86 19.62
N PHE A 789 -4.23 -2.59 20.20
CA PHE A 789 -5.09 -1.48 19.76
C PHE A 789 -4.41 -0.11 19.93
N VAL A 790 -3.88 0.15 21.14
CA VAL A 790 -3.24 1.43 21.49
C VAL A 790 -1.93 1.62 20.74
N GLY A 791 -1.16 0.55 20.49
CA GLY A 791 0.07 0.59 19.71
C GLY A 791 -0.15 0.98 18.25
N LEU A 792 -1.28 0.57 17.65
CA LEU A 792 -1.67 0.91 16.30
C LEU A 792 -2.48 2.21 16.18
N MET A 793 -2.94 2.76 17.31
CA MET A 793 -3.79 3.96 17.34
C MET A 793 -3.16 5.18 16.63
N PRO A 794 -1.89 5.54 16.83
CA PRO A 794 -1.29 6.68 16.14
C PRO A 794 -1.31 6.52 14.62
N LEU A 795 -1.13 5.30 14.12
CA LEU A 795 -1.20 5.01 12.69
C LEU A 795 -2.63 5.07 12.16
N MET A 796 -3.62 4.56 12.92
CA MET A 796 -5.03 4.56 12.49
C MET A 796 -5.62 5.96 12.34
N PHE A 797 -5.15 6.92 13.15
CA PHE A 797 -5.59 8.32 13.09
C PHE A 797 -4.67 9.23 12.29
N ASN A 798 -3.68 8.65 11.61
CA ASN A 798 -2.77 9.41 10.77
C ASN A 798 -3.42 9.75 9.43
N THR A 799 -3.56 11.04 9.13
CA THR A 799 -4.19 11.56 7.92
C THR A 799 -3.22 11.77 6.75
N SER A 800 -1.91 11.47 6.94
CA SER A 800 -0.94 11.60 5.86
C SER A 800 -1.28 10.62 4.71
N VAL A 801 -1.10 11.07 3.47
CA VAL A 801 -1.34 10.26 2.26
C VAL A 801 -0.59 8.92 2.33
N GLN A 802 0.62 8.95 2.88
CA GLN A 802 1.49 7.79 3.00
C GLN A 802 0.95 6.75 4.00
N ALA A 803 0.37 7.21 5.10
CA ALA A 803 -0.23 6.33 6.10
C ALA A 803 -1.57 5.76 5.63
N GLN A 804 -2.35 6.52 4.86
CA GLN A 804 -3.68 6.10 4.38
C GLN A 804 -3.67 4.76 3.64
N PHE A 805 -2.59 4.42 2.94
CA PHE A 805 -2.43 3.11 2.31
C PHE A 805 -2.41 1.96 3.33
N LEU A 806 -1.87 2.20 4.51
CA LEU A 806 -1.60 1.21 5.55
C LEU A 806 -2.67 1.19 6.65
N VAL A 807 -3.42 2.30 6.80
CA VAL A 807 -4.49 2.45 7.80
C VAL A 807 -5.52 1.31 7.74
N PRO A 808 -6.01 0.86 6.57
CA PRO A 808 -6.99 -0.24 6.51
C PRO A 808 -6.49 -1.55 7.14
N MET A 809 -5.19 -1.86 7.02
CA MET A 809 -4.60 -3.03 7.66
C MET A 809 -4.54 -2.88 9.18
N ALA A 810 -4.13 -1.69 9.66
CA ALA A 810 -4.07 -1.39 11.09
C ALA A 810 -5.46 -1.44 11.73
N VAL A 811 -6.48 -0.89 11.07
CA VAL A 811 -7.90 -0.94 11.51
C VAL A 811 -8.38 -2.39 11.60
N SER A 812 -8.15 -3.21 10.56
CA SER A 812 -8.54 -4.61 10.56
C SER A 812 -7.92 -5.38 11.72
N LEU A 813 -6.63 -5.21 11.96
CA LEU A 813 -5.92 -5.89 13.04
C LEU A 813 -6.39 -5.39 14.42
N ALA A 814 -6.40 -4.08 14.65
CA ALA A 814 -6.74 -3.51 15.95
C ALA A 814 -8.16 -3.83 16.39
N PHE A 815 -9.15 -3.57 15.54
CA PHE A 815 -10.55 -3.87 15.83
C PHE A 815 -10.83 -5.37 15.81
N GLY A 816 -10.22 -6.11 14.88
CA GLY A 816 -10.35 -7.57 14.80
C GLY A 816 -9.92 -8.25 16.11
N VAL A 817 -8.74 -7.91 16.64
CA VAL A 817 -8.23 -8.46 17.91
C VAL A 817 -9.09 -8.00 19.09
N THR A 818 -9.50 -6.73 19.13
CA THR A 818 -10.30 -6.20 20.25
C THR A 818 -11.67 -6.87 20.36
N PHE A 819 -12.40 -6.99 19.24
CA PHE A 819 -13.69 -7.67 19.23
C PHE A 819 -13.56 -9.18 19.53
N ALA A 820 -12.55 -9.81 18.93
CA ALA A 820 -12.27 -11.22 19.18
C ALA A 820 -11.91 -11.50 20.64
N THR A 821 -11.32 -10.55 21.36
CA THR A 821 -11.05 -10.68 22.80
C THR A 821 -12.32 -10.82 23.61
N VAL A 822 -13.34 -10.05 23.31
CA VAL A 822 -14.66 -10.18 23.98
C VAL A 822 -15.25 -11.56 23.70
N ILE A 823 -15.14 -12.01 22.45
CA ILE A 823 -15.60 -13.36 22.05
C ILE A 823 -14.80 -14.46 22.77
N THR A 824 -13.46 -14.34 22.81
CA THR A 824 -12.59 -15.29 23.51
C THR A 824 -12.96 -15.41 24.98
N LEU A 825 -13.20 -14.31 25.65
CA LEU A 825 -13.47 -14.30 27.10
C LEU A 825 -14.89 -14.76 27.47
N LEU A 826 -15.88 -14.64 26.59
CA LEU A 826 -17.29 -14.96 26.89
C LEU A 826 -17.79 -16.19 26.10
N VAL A 827 -17.43 -16.29 24.82
CA VAL A 827 -18.00 -17.29 23.93
C VAL A 827 -17.19 -18.58 23.94
N VAL A 828 -15.85 -18.53 24.00
CA VAL A 828 -15.00 -19.73 24.09
C VAL A 828 -15.34 -20.59 25.33
N PRO A 829 -15.51 -20.02 26.54
CA PRO A 829 -16.01 -20.74 27.70
C PRO A 829 -17.35 -21.46 27.46
N ALA A 830 -18.29 -20.76 26.80
CA ALA A 830 -19.59 -21.32 26.46
C ALA A 830 -19.49 -22.43 25.41
N ILE A 831 -18.69 -22.26 24.36
CA ILE A 831 -18.42 -23.28 23.33
C ILE A 831 -17.78 -24.52 23.95
N TYR A 832 -16.79 -24.34 24.84
CA TYR A 832 -16.12 -25.44 25.52
C TYR A 832 -17.16 -26.34 26.22
N ARG A 833 -18.11 -25.72 26.91
CA ARG A 833 -19.19 -26.45 27.60
C ARG A 833 -20.16 -27.16 26.65
N VAL A 834 -20.50 -26.55 25.52
CA VAL A 834 -21.35 -27.17 24.50
C VAL A 834 -20.68 -28.38 23.86
N PHE A 835 -19.37 -28.32 23.60
CA PHE A 835 -18.64 -29.49 23.09
C PHE A 835 -18.63 -30.67 24.06
N GLU A 836 -18.51 -30.39 25.35
CA GLU A 836 -18.64 -31.43 26.38
C GLU A 836 -20.07 -32.03 26.45
N ASP A 837 -21.11 -31.20 26.34
CA ASP A 837 -22.49 -31.67 26.26
C ASP A 837 -22.69 -32.60 25.07
N ILE A 838 -22.18 -32.24 23.89
CA ILE A 838 -22.23 -33.05 22.67
C ILE A 838 -21.41 -34.34 22.86
N GLY A 839 -20.21 -34.25 23.43
CA GLY A 839 -19.36 -35.39 23.74
C GLY A 839 -20.04 -36.39 24.69
N GLY A 840 -20.74 -35.87 25.69
CA GLY A 840 -21.55 -36.69 26.63
C GLY A 840 -22.75 -37.41 25.95
N LEU A 841 -23.37 -36.75 24.97
CA LEU A 841 -24.46 -37.34 24.17
C LEU A 841 -23.96 -38.46 23.24
N ILE A 842 -22.74 -38.33 22.69
CA ILE A 842 -22.15 -39.31 21.76
C ILE A 842 -21.52 -40.48 22.51
N ALA A 843 -20.87 -40.25 23.65
CA ALA A 843 -20.14 -41.26 24.42
C ALA A 843 -21.03 -42.11 25.38
N GLY A 844 -22.30 -41.72 25.57
CA GLY A 844 -23.18 -42.35 26.58
C GLY A 844 -22.74 -42.05 28.02
N PRO A 845 -23.55 -42.36 29.02
CA PRO A 845 -23.19 -42.08 30.41
C PRO A 845 -21.92 -42.86 30.78
N ARG A 846 -20.83 -42.17 31.05
CA ARG A 846 -19.61 -42.76 31.62
C ARG A 846 -19.99 -43.37 32.98
N SER A 847 -19.93 -44.69 33.12
CA SER A 847 -20.00 -45.36 34.42
C SER A 847 -18.93 -44.75 35.34
N PRO A 848 -19.25 -44.48 36.61
CA PRO A 848 -18.28 -44.01 37.57
C PRO A 848 -17.13 -45.03 37.66
N ALA A 849 -15.90 -44.58 37.40
CA ALA A 849 -14.71 -45.40 37.52
C ALA A 849 -14.66 -45.94 38.98
N VAL A 850 -14.77 -47.22 39.12
CA VAL A 850 -14.52 -47.94 40.38
C VAL A 850 -13.07 -47.69 40.75
N ALA A 851 -12.84 -46.98 41.86
CA ALA A 851 -11.53 -46.82 42.46
C ALA A 851 -10.99 -48.23 42.81
N THR A 852 -10.10 -48.75 41.93
CA THR A 852 -9.29 -49.93 42.34
C THR A 852 -8.18 -49.42 43.22
N GLU A 853 -8.35 -49.56 44.52
CA GLU A 853 -7.25 -49.61 45.50
C GLU A 853 -6.25 -50.68 45.02
N SER A 854 -5.10 -50.30 44.53
CA SER A 854 -3.94 -51.18 44.41
C SER A 854 -3.06 -50.97 45.63
N SER A 855 -3.28 -51.74 46.64
CA SER A 855 -2.26 -52.14 47.62
C SER A 855 -1.17 -52.95 46.89
N VAL A 856 0.10 -52.40 46.80
CA VAL A 856 1.39 -52.96 47.23
C VAL A 856 2.47 -51.96 46.92
#